data_a3330d853cf980a362456349026c969d
#
_entry.id   a3330d853cf980a362456349026c969d
#
_cell.length_a   1.000
_cell.length_b   1.000
_cell.length_c   1.000
_cell.angle_alpha   90.00
_cell.angle_beta   90.00
_cell.angle_gamma   90.00
#
_symmetry.space_group_name_H-M   'P 1'
#
loop_
_entity.id
_entity.type
_entity.pdbx_description
1 polymer ?
#
loop_
_entity_poly.entity_id
_entity_poly.type
_entity_poly.pdbx_seq_one_letter_code
_entity_poly.pdbx_strand_id
1 'polypeptide(L)'
;MAEKNLVIVESPAKAKTIGKYLGRSYTVKASMGHLRDLPKSKLGIDIEHDFEPDYKPIRGKEALIRELKEAAKESDTVYLATDPDREGEAISWHLKYLLDLNDQKARRVTFNEITKNVVQESIARPREIDQNLVDAQQARRVLDRIVGYELSPLLWKKVRRGLSAGRVQSVATRMVDEREKEIESFKPEEYWTLDAQLLDEPSHKTFTAHYYGKNGKKFEPSSREEIDAVIADTKSAVFAVKSVKRADKQRSPSPPFTTSTLQQEASRKLNMTPRRTMAIAQQLYEGVDVAGEGTVGLITYMRTDSLRISEEALSAAKSFILGRYGKDYYPATTRRFKAKAGAQDAHEAIRPSNVDFTPERLKGDLTGEQYRLYRLIWSRFLASQMANAVYDSVAVEIASGVHEFRASASSLKFSGYTAVYEEARDDDKEEKTSPLPPLTEGQTLELQGFDEEQHFTQPPTRYTDATLIRALEQNGIGRPSTYAPTVSTIIDREYVVKEGKFLRITPLGSVVTKLMEDKFPDIVDTKFTARMEKELDTVEEGKIAWKDVLREFYGGFESNLQKAEKELEGVHLKVPDEETEEVCPECGRKLVIKSGRFGRFLACPGYPECSFTMPLVVEMPGRCPKCGGRLMKRTGKSQKTGKQYTYYCCEFGTSRDEEKKCDFMTWDVPTKDDCPVCGQTMFKKAGKGFKKPFCINPACENFLPEDKRGFVRKKTADAEAAEESAAEEKPAKKSAAKKTTA
;
A
#
# COMPACT_ATOMS: atom_id res chain seq x y z
N MET A 1 -0.96 22.18 47.83
CA MET A 1 -0.24 22.48 46.57
C MET A 1 -1.01 21.79 45.45
N ALA A 2 -1.14 22.37 44.26
CA ALA A 2 -1.78 21.66 43.15
C ALA A 2 -0.92 20.46 42.75
N GLU A 3 -1.53 19.29 42.55
CA GLU A 3 -0.85 18.08 42.10
C GLU A 3 -0.12 18.35 40.78
N LYS A 4 1.15 17.96 40.72
CA LYS A 4 1.97 18.03 39.51
C LYS A 4 1.95 16.68 38.80
N ASN A 5 1.38 16.63 37.62
CA ASN A 5 1.22 15.40 36.82
C ASN A 5 2.14 15.45 35.60
N LEU A 6 2.88 14.35 35.34
CA LEU A 6 3.65 14.17 34.13
C LEU A 6 2.94 13.15 33.24
N VAL A 7 2.77 13.49 31.97
CA VAL A 7 2.25 12.56 30.94
C VAL A 7 3.37 12.29 29.92
N ILE A 8 3.75 11.05 29.74
CA ILE A 8 4.77 10.65 28.76
C ILE A 8 4.12 9.94 27.60
N VAL A 9 4.29 10.48 26.41
CA VAL A 9 3.81 9.95 25.13
C VAL A 9 4.97 9.58 24.22
N GLU A 10 4.72 8.94 23.08
CA GLU A 10 5.78 8.48 22.17
C GLU A 10 6.34 9.58 21.27
N SER A 11 5.50 10.54 20.85
CA SER A 11 5.87 11.52 19.83
C SER A 11 5.58 12.95 20.25
N PRO A 12 6.34 13.95 19.74
CA PRO A 12 6.08 15.36 19.97
C PRO A 12 4.71 15.82 19.46
N ALA A 13 4.19 15.21 18.38
CA ALA A 13 2.88 15.52 17.85
C ALA A 13 1.78 15.18 18.87
N LYS A 14 1.82 13.96 19.43
CA LYS A 14 0.92 13.55 20.53
C LYS A 14 1.08 14.49 21.74
N ALA A 15 2.30 14.85 22.12
CA ALA A 15 2.54 15.74 23.26
C ALA A 15 1.87 17.09 23.08
N LYS A 16 1.94 17.67 21.87
CA LYS A 16 1.28 18.91 21.51
C LYS A 16 -0.25 18.80 21.61
N THR A 17 -0.82 17.74 21.05
CA THR A 17 -2.27 17.52 21.03
C THR A 17 -2.83 17.28 22.43
N ILE A 18 -2.25 16.34 23.16
CA ILE A 18 -2.71 15.92 24.49
C ILE A 18 -2.50 17.03 25.52
N GLY A 19 -1.35 17.74 25.47
CA GLY A 19 -1.06 18.85 26.36
C GLY A 19 -2.09 19.99 26.29
N LYS A 20 -2.66 20.20 25.10
CA LYS A 20 -3.74 21.17 24.91
C LYS A 20 -5.06 20.74 25.58
N TYR A 21 -5.35 19.45 25.68
CA TYR A 21 -6.58 18.93 26.25
C TYR A 21 -6.54 18.82 27.79
N LEU A 22 -5.36 18.62 28.37
CA LEU A 22 -5.19 18.38 29.81
C LEU A 22 -4.98 19.67 30.66
N GLY A 23 -4.55 20.77 30.03
CA GLY A 23 -4.38 22.03 30.69
C GLY A 23 -3.10 22.12 31.59
N ARG A 24 -3.03 23.16 32.43
CA ARG A 24 -1.79 23.57 33.12
C ARG A 24 -1.32 22.65 34.27
N SER A 25 -2.19 21.78 34.77
CA SER A 25 -1.86 20.82 35.84
C SER A 25 -1.02 19.64 35.36
N TYR A 26 -0.88 19.49 34.02
CA TYR A 26 -0.19 18.40 33.38
C TYR A 26 1.00 18.89 32.55
N THR A 27 2.17 18.33 32.81
CA THR A 27 3.34 18.47 31.93
C THR A 27 3.35 17.29 30.95
N VAL A 28 3.29 17.54 29.64
CA VAL A 28 3.30 16.47 28.63
C VAL A 28 4.65 16.47 27.92
N LYS A 29 5.35 15.33 27.94
CA LYS A 29 6.65 15.12 27.31
C LYS A 29 6.63 13.91 26.37
N ALA A 30 7.54 13.90 25.38
CA ALA A 30 7.67 12.81 24.42
C ALA A 30 8.92 11.96 24.69
N SER A 31 8.78 10.63 24.69
CA SER A 31 9.91 9.68 24.78
C SER A 31 10.66 9.52 23.46
N MET A 32 10.09 9.97 22.34
CA MET A 32 10.66 9.78 21.01
C MET A 32 10.83 8.29 20.64
N GLY A 33 9.85 7.44 21.00
CA GLY A 33 9.86 5.99 20.86
C GLY A 33 10.60 5.29 22.01
N HIS A 34 11.19 4.12 21.70
CA HIS A 34 11.96 3.34 22.68
C HIS A 34 13.18 4.09 23.21
N LEU A 35 13.43 3.97 24.51
CA LEU A 35 14.62 4.49 25.20
C LEU A 35 15.58 3.39 25.66
N ARG A 36 15.12 2.13 25.67
CA ARG A 36 15.85 0.93 26.08
C ARG A 36 15.57 -0.19 25.07
N ASP A 37 16.62 -0.92 24.67
CA ASP A 37 16.51 -2.04 23.72
C ASP A 37 17.68 -2.99 23.88
N LEU A 38 17.66 -4.14 23.18
CA LEU A 38 18.77 -5.06 23.08
C LEU A 38 19.97 -4.41 22.38
N PRO A 39 21.22 -4.72 22.81
CA PRO A 39 22.43 -4.14 22.20
C PRO A 39 22.54 -4.50 20.71
N LYS A 40 22.99 -3.52 19.90
CA LYS A 40 23.10 -3.71 18.42
C LYS A 40 24.23 -4.64 18.00
N SER A 41 25.33 -4.72 18.80
CA SER A 41 26.58 -5.38 18.42
C SER A 41 26.72 -6.82 18.89
N LYS A 42 25.79 -7.31 19.70
CA LYS A 42 25.78 -8.67 20.22
C LYS A 42 24.34 -9.19 20.29
N LEU A 43 24.16 -10.50 20.48
CA LEU A 43 22.84 -11.12 20.60
C LEU A 43 22.03 -10.43 21.71
N GLY A 44 22.61 -10.25 22.89
CA GLY A 44 22.00 -9.57 24.03
C GLY A 44 20.87 -10.36 24.66
N ILE A 45 20.90 -11.69 24.51
CA ILE A 45 19.97 -12.64 25.11
C ILE A 45 20.82 -13.73 25.74
N ASP A 46 20.60 -14.02 27.01
CA ASP A 46 21.23 -15.10 27.73
C ASP A 46 20.38 -16.36 27.59
N ILE A 47 20.78 -17.22 26.66
CA ILE A 47 20.03 -18.45 26.35
C ILE A 47 20.15 -19.45 27.47
N GLU A 48 21.34 -19.56 28.12
CA GLU A 48 21.61 -20.50 29.20
C GLU A 48 20.80 -20.15 30.46
N HIS A 49 20.56 -18.87 30.70
CA HIS A 49 19.70 -18.37 31.79
C HIS A 49 18.28 -18.05 31.29
N ASP A 50 17.70 -18.98 30.56
CA ASP A 50 16.29 -18.97 30.19
C ASP A 50 15.87 -17.73 29.37
N PHE A 51 16.66 -17.41 28.36
CA PHE A 51 16.42 -16.33 27.39
C PHE A 51 16.34 -14.92 28.01
N GLU A 52 17.05 -14.69 29.12
CA GLU A 52 17.02 -13.39 29.79
C GLU A 52 17.59 -12.27 28.89
N PRO A 53 16.81 -11.21 28.59
CA PRO A 53 17.25 -10.16 27.69
C PRO A 53 18.09 -9.09 28.40
N ASP A 54 19.30 -8.82 27.90
CA ASP A 54 20.20 -7.78 28.38
C ASP A 54 19.82 -6.41 27.79
N TYR A 55 18.72 -5.83 28.25
CA TYR A 55 18.28 -4.52 27.79
C TYR A 55 19.19 -3.39 28.27
N LYS A 56 19.58 -2.49 27.37
CA LYS A 56 20.41 -1.31 27.63
C LYS A 56 19.73 -0.01 27.18
N PRO A 57 20.01 1.12 27.82
CA PRO A 57 19.63 2.42 27.28
C PRO A 57 20.17 2.59 25.84
N ILE A 58 19.34 3.14 24.96
CA ILE A 58 19.73 3.38 23.57
C ILE A 58 20.72 4.52 23.51
N ARG A 59 21.90 4.25 22.91
CA ARG A 59 22.96 5.25 22.72
C ARG A 59 22.44 6.51 22.01
N GLY A 60 22.75 7.68 22.58
CA GLY A 60 22.31 8.99 22.10
C GLY A 60 20.96 9.46 22.66
N LYS A 61 20.34 8.68 23.56
CA LYS A 61 19.11 9.04 24.28
C LYS A 61 19.34 9.45 25.74
N GLU A 62 20.57 9.49 26.18
CA GLU A 62 20.95 9.72 27.60
C GLU A 62 20.46 11.08 28.12
N ALA A 63 20.52 12.12 27.28
CA ALA A 63 20.03 13.45 27.64
C ALA A 63 18.52 13.46 27.85
N LEU A 64 17.77 12.81 26.96
CA LEU A 64 16.32 12.69 27.07
C LEU A 64 15.90 11.85 28.27
N ILE A 65 16.62 10.76 28.58
CA ILE A 65 16.37 9.94 29.78
C ILE A 65 16.55 10.77 31.02
N ARG A 66 17.60 11.59 31.10
CA ARG A 66 17.83 12.49 32.27
C ARG A 66 16.71 13.51 32.40
N GLU A 67 16.34 14.17 31.30
CA GLU A 67 15.23 15.14 31.28
C GLU A 67 13.92 14.53 31.77
N LEU A 68 13.57 13.34 31.30
CA LEU A 68 12.36 12.64 31.73
C LEU A 68 12.46 12.21 33.22
N LYS A 69 13.63 11.77 33.66
CA LYS A 69 13.85 11.37 35.05
C LYS A 69 13.73 12.56 36.04
N GLU A 70 14.22 13.71 35.63
CA GLU A 70 14.07 14.96 36.42
C GLU A 70 12.59 15.36 36.48
N ALA A 71 11.89 15.40 35.34
CA ALA A 71 10.48 15.72 35.31
C ALA A 71 9.63 14.72 36.11
N ALA A 72 9.97 13.43 36.08
CA ALA A 72 9.30 12.40 36.86
C ALA A 72 9.51 12.57 38.36
N LYS A 73 10.69 12.97 38.79
CA LYS A 73 10.96 13.25 40.22
C LYS A 73 10.13 14.41 40.77
N GLU A 74 9.95 15.46 39.96
CA GLU A 74 9.18 16.66 40.33
C GLU A 74 7.65 16.46 40.28
N SER A 75 7.18 15.33 39.79
CA SER A 75 5.77 15.05 39.64
C SER A 75 5.26 14.06 40.68
N ASP A 76 4.02 14.25 41.12
CA ASP A 76 3.34 13.35 42.07
C ASP A 76 2.90 12.05 41.36
N THR A 77 2.36 12.15 40.14
CA THR A 77 1.93 11.03 39.31
C THR A 77 2.55 11.12 37.92
N VAL A 78 2.94 9.96 37.38
CA VAL A 78 3.46 9.81 35.98
C VAL A 78 2.53 8.92 35.19
N TYR A 79 1.86 9.52 34.22
CA TYR A 79 1.00 8.82 33.27
C TYR A 79 1.83 8.36 32.06
N LEU A 80 1.86 7.06 31.82
CA LEU A 80 2.51 6.43 30.68
C LEU A 80 1.47 6.27 29.57
N ALA A 81 1.45 7.22 28.64
CA ALA A 81 0.39 7.40 27.64
C ALA A 81 0.84 7.03 26.21
N THR A 82 1.51 5.89 26.10
CA THR A 82 1.95 5.32 24.83
C THR A 82 0.79 4.63 24.08
N ASP A 83 1.01 4.22 22.81
CA ASP A 83 0.00 3.59 21.96
C ASP A 83 -0.68 2.38 22.64
N PRO A 84 -1.92 2.03 22.23
CA PRO A 84 -2.68 0.94 22.86
C PRO A 84 -2.29 -0.47 22.36
N ASP A 85 -1.12 -0.64 21.74
CA ASP A 85 -0.61 -1.93 21.27
C ASP A 85 0.50 -2.49 22.16
N ARG A 86 0.95 -3.73 21.87
CA ARG A 86 2.07 -4.41 22.59
C ARG A 86 3.33 -3.56 22.63
N GLU A 87 3.62 -2.82 21.55
CA GLU A 87 4.81 -1.99 21.45
C GLU A 87 4.73 -0.80 22.41
N GLY A 88 3.55 -0.13 22.48
CA GLY A 88 3.31 0.94 23.42
C GLY A 88 3.35 0.45 24.89
N GLU A 89 2.85 -0.75 25.17
CA GLU A 89 2.93 -1.35 26.50
C GLU A 89 4.39 -1.62 26.92
N ALA A 90 5.20 -2.17 26.02
CA ALA A 90 6.63 -2.39 26.25
C ALA A 90 7.40 -1.07 26.42
N ILE A 91 7.08 -0.02 25.67
CA ILE A 91 7.67 1.31 25.87
C ILE A 91 7.34 1.84 27.27
N SER A 92 6.09 1.72 27.71
CA SER A 92 5.67 2.10 29.06
C SER A 92 6.41 1.33 30.13
N TRP A 93 6.58 0.02 29.99
CA TRP A 93 7.34 -0.84 30.90
C TRP A 93 8.82 -0.44 30.94
N HIS A 94 9.44 -0.17 29.82
CA HIS A 94 10.82 0.32 29.77
C HIS A 94 10.98 1.71 30.40
N LEU A 95 10.00 2.60 30.22
CA LEU A 95 9.98 3.92 30.87
C LEU A 95 9.88 3.78 32.38
N LYS A 96 8.97 2.92 32.89
CA LYS A 96 8.84 2.66 34.33
C LYS A 96 10.18 2.24 34.94
N TYR A 97 10.89 1.31 34.29
CA TYR A 97 12.20 0.86 34.70
C TYR A 97 13.26 1.98 34.67
N LEU A 98 13.39 2.69 33.55
CA LEU A 98 14.42 3.72 33.36
C LEU A 98 14.24 4.92 34.28
N LEU A 99 13.00 5.28 34.60
CA LEU A 99 12.67 6.41 35.44
C LEU A 99 12.55 6.04 36.92
N ASP A 100 12.77 4.78 37.27
CA ASP A 100 12.72 4.26 38.66
C ASP A 100 11.36 4.53 39.31
N LEU A 101 10.25 4.23 38.61
CA LEU A 101 8.90 4.48 39.08
C LEU A 101 8.33 3.25 39.78
N ASN A 102 7.76 3.47 40.98
CA ASN A 102 6.97 2.45 41.66
C ASN A 102 5.52 2.39 41.13
N ASP A 103 4.78 1.35 41.52
CA ASP A 103 3.39 1.12 41.04
C ASP A 103 2.39 2.18 41.51
N GLN A 104 2.71 2.89 42.64
CA GLN A 104 1.85 3.97 43.12
C GLN A 104 1.96 5.23 42.23
N LYS A 105 3.17 5.50 41.71
CA LYS A 105 3.47 6.69 40.95
C LYS A 105 3.24 6.51 39.46
N ALA A 106 3.48 5.30 38.91
CA ALA A 106 3.26 4.98 37.49
C ALA A 106 1.80 4.63 37.23
N ARG A 107 1.20 5.26 36.25
CA ARG A 107 -0.17 5.00 35.76
C ARG A 107 -0.17 4.81 34.26
N ARG A 108 -0.78 3.75 33.78
CA ARG A 108 -0.91 3.47 32.34
C ARG A 108 -2.23 4.01 31.81
N VAL A 109 -2.17 4.75 30.69
CA VAL A 109 -3.35 5.22 29.96
C VAL A 109 -3.19 4.94 28.47
N THR A 110 -4.30 4.64 27.80
CA THR A 110 -4.34 4.34 26.37
C THR A 110 -5.47 5.13 25.71
N PHE A 111 -5.27 5.47 24.43
CA PHE A 111 -6.25 6.25 23.66
C PHE A 111 -6.53 5.54 22.33
N ASN A 112 -7.75 5.09 22.12
CA ASN A 112 -8.19 4.58 20.81
C ASN A 112 -8.35 5.71 19.79
N GLU A 113 -8.58 6.93 20.26
CA GLU A 113 -8.57 8.16 19.47
C GLU A 113 -8.07 9.33 20.34
N ILE A 114 -7.44 10.31 19.73
CA ILE A 114 -6.90 11.47 20.45
C ILE A 114 -7.89 12.65 20.31
N THR A 115 -9.01 12.51 21.02
CA THR A 115 -10.02 13.56 21.20
C THR A 115 -9.99 14.08 22.64
N LYS A 116 -10.52 15.30 22.88
CA LYS A 116 -10.51 15.89 24.23
C LYS A 116 -11.22 15.02 25.26
N ASN A 117 -12.39 14.51 24.93
CA ASN A 117 -13.19 13.71 25.84
C ASN A 117 -12.49 12.39 26.19
N VAL A 118 -12.04 11.63 25.18
CA VAL A 118 -11.36 10.35 25.39
C VAL A 118 -10.07 10.53 26.19
N VAL A 119 -9.29 11.59 25.93
CA VAL A 119 -8.06 11.85 26.68
C VAL A 119 -8.38 12.15 28.16
N GLN A 120 -9.38 12.99 28.45
CA GLN A 120 -9.77 13.34 29.82
C GLN A 120 -10.35 12.12 30.58
N GLU A 121 -11.20 11.32 29.95
CA GLU A 121 -11.75 10.11 30.53
C GLU A 121 -10.69 9.04 30.81
N SER A 122 -9.74 8.84 29.88
CA SER A 122 -8.66 7.88 30.06
C SER A 122 -7.71 8.29 31.21
N ILE A 123 -7.40 9.56 31.32
CA ILE A 123 -6.59 10.09 32.47
C ILE A 123 -7.33 9.91 33.80
N ALA A 124 -8.68 10.05 33.81
CA ALA A 124 -9.48 9.84 35.00
C ALA A 124 -9.61 8.36 35.42
N ARG A 125 -9.34 7.43 34.50
CA ARG A 125 -9.45 5.97 34.71
C ARG A 125 -8.16 5.24 34.28
N PRO A 126 -7.02 5.53 34.92
CA PRO A 126 -5.77 4.87 34.58
C PRO A 126 -5.79 3.42 35.06
N ARG A 127 -4.95 2.60 34.41
CA ARG A 127 -4.71 1.20 34.79
C ARG A 127 -3.24 0.96 35.14
N GLU A 128 -2.91 -0.24 35.52
CA GLU A 128 -1.53 -0.71 35.61
C GLU A 128 -1.02 -1.14 34.21
N ILE A 129 0.30 -1.34 34.10
CA ILE A 129 0.92 -1.92 32.91
C ILE A 129 0.48 -3.37 32.82
N ASP A 130 0.02 -3.79 31.66
CA ASP A 130 -0.35 -5.16 31.38
C ASP A 130 0.91 -5.98 31.07
N GLN A 131 1.30 -6.83 32.03
CA GLN A 131 2.50 -7.65 31.91
C GLN A 131 2.39 -8.69 30.77
N ASN A 132 1.20 -9.19 30.45
CA ASN A 132 1.01 -10.15 29.39
C ASN A 132 1.29 -9.53 28.00
N LEU A 133 0.86 -8.27 27.79
CA LEU A 133 1.19 -7.51 26.60
C LEU A 133 2.70 -7.25 26.47
N VAL A 134 3.36 -6.92 27.60
CA VAL A 134 4.83 -6.76 27.66
C VAL A 134 5.51 -8.07 27.30
N ASP A 135 5.08 -9.17 27.89
CA ASP A 135 5.65 -10.49 27.68
C ASP A 135 5.48 -10.96 26.23
N ALA A 136 4.33 -10.70 25.61
CA ALA A 136 4.09 -10.98 24.20
C ALA A 136 5.01 -10.16 23.27
N GLN A 137 5.28 -8.89 23.61
CA GLN A 137 6.24 -8.08 22.89
C GLN A 137 7.66 -8.57 23.09
N GLN A 138 8.04 -8.91 24.34
CA GLN A 138 9.36 -9.48 24.63
C GLN A 138 9.61 -10.79 23.88
N ALA A 139 8.63 -11.71 23.90
CA ALA A 139 8.70 -12.96 23.14
C ALA A 139 8.99 -12.70 21.66
N ARG A 140 8.21 -11.82 21.04
CA ARG A 140 8.42 -11.42 19.63
C ARG A 140 9.81 -10.84 19.41
N ARG A 141 10.22 -9.89 20.28
CA ARG A 141 11.50 -9.18 20.18
C ARG A 141 12.68 -10.15 20.28
N VAL A 142 12.61 -11.09 21.22
CA VAL A 142 13.64 -12.11 21.45
C VAL A 142 13.69 -13.10 20.27
N LEU A 143 12.55 -13.63 19.83
CA LEU A 143 12.47 -14.51 18.66
C LEU A 143 13.06 -13.88 17.41
N ASP A 144 12.61 -12.68 17.07
CA ASP A 144 13.09 -11.98 15.87
C ASP A 144 14.57 -11.59 15.99
N ARG A 145 15.06 -11.38 17.22
CA ARG A 145 16.46 -11.14 17.51
C ARG A 145 17.31 -12.41 17.30
N ILE A 146 16.90 -13.53 17.83
CA ILE A 146 17.60 -14.82 17.68
C ILE A 146 17.68 -15.16 16.19
N VAL A 147 16.55 -15.24 15.50
CA VAL A 147 16.50 -15.57 14.07
C VAL A 147 17.36 -14.61 13.24
N GLY A 148 17.18 -13.31 13.44
CA GLY A 148 17.89 -12.30 12.64
C GLY A 148 19.39 -12.24 12.92
N TYR A 149 19.81 -12.46 14.16
CA TYR A 149 21.21 -12.37 14.56
C TYR A 149 22.01 -13.61 14.17
N GLU A 150 21.40 -14.80 14.26
CA GLU A 150 22.05 -16.06 13.93
C GLU A 150 22.05 -16.34 12.41
N LEU A 151 20.94 -16.10 11.72
CA LEU A 151 20.86 -16.39 10.29
C LEU A 151 21.55 -15.36 9.40
N SER A 152 21.57 -14.08 9.80
CA SER A 152 22.17 -13.04 8.94
C SER A 152 23.66 -13.24 8.70
N PRO A 153 24.50 -13.61 9.71
CA PRO A 153 25.91 -13.94 9.49
C PRO A 153 26.12 -15.14 8.55
N LEU A 154 25.25 -16.15 8.63
CA LEU A 154 25.29 -17.30 7.72
C LEU A 154 25.07 -16.83 6.29
N LEU A 155 24.04 -16.01 6.03
CA LEU A 155 23.78 -15.42 4.73
C LEU A 155 24.97 -14.57 4.24
N TRP A 156 25.65 -13.83 5.14
CA TRP A 156 26.80 -13.00 4.76
C TRP A 156 28.01 -13.84 4.35
N LYS A 157 28.24 -14.95 5.05
CA LYS A 157 29.34 -15.87 4.72
C LYS A 157 29.08 -16.65 3.42
N LYS A 158 27.81 -17.02 3.17
CA LYS A 158 27.45 -17.97 2.11
C LYS A 158 26.94 -17.33 0.83
N VAL A 159 26.40 -16.08 0.89
CA VAL A 159 25.85 -15.36 -0.26
C VAL A 159 26.54 -14.01 -0.40
N ARG A 160 26.17 -12.99 0.39
CA ARG A 160 26.84 -11.68 0.42
C ARG A 160 26.51 -10.90 1.70
N ARG A 161 27.38 -9.94 2.05
CA ARG A 161 27.15 -9.03 3.19
C ARG A 161 25.91 -8.15 3.01
N GLY A 162 25.25 -7.81 4.13
CA GLY A 162 24.12 -6.89 4.16
C GLY A 162 22.76 -7.55 3.99
N LEU A 163 22.68 -8.87 3.80
CA LEU A 163 21.46 -9.64 3.80
C LEU A 163 20.92 -9.83 5.22
N SER A 164 19.63 -10.10 5.34
CA SER A 164 18.98 -10.45 6.62
C SER A 164 17.94 -11.53 6.41
N ALA A 165 17.81 -12.40 7.37
CA ALA A 165 16.68 -13.33 7.49
C ALA A 165 15.80 -12.93 8.66
N GLY A 166 14.51 -13.25 8.58
CA GLY A 166 13.53 -13.05 9.64
C GLY A 166 12.29 -13.86 9.29
N ARG A 167 11.57 -14.34 10.30
CA ARG A 167 10.42 -15.24 10.11
C ARG A 167 9.43 -14.73 9.04
N VAL A 168 8.78 -13.61 9.31
CA VAL A 168 7.74 -13.07 8.42
C VAL A 168 8.31 -12.63 7.05
N GLN A 169 9.51 -12.01 7.02
CA GLN A 169 10.11 -11.57 5.78
C GLN A 169 10.52 -12.74 4.87
N SER A 170 11.03 -13.85 5.43
CA SER A 170 11.45 -15.00 4.65
C SER A 170 10.26 -15.72 4.04
N VAL A 171 9.16 -15.87 4.79
CA VAL A 171 7.90 -16.40 4.25
C VAL A 171 7.33 -15.50 3.16
N ALA A 172 7.30 -14.17 3.36
CA ALA A 172 6.82 -13.25 2.34
C ALA A 172 7.65 -13.32 1.05
N THR A 173 8.99 -13.48 1.16
CA THR A 173 9.88 -13.66 0.00
C THR A 173 9.59 -14.98 -0.70
N ARG A 174 9.42 -16.08 0.05
CA ARG A 174 9.06 -17.39 -0.48
C ARG A 174 7.74 -17.36 -1.23
N MET A 175 6.70 -16.71 -0.71
CA MET A 175 5.41 -16.59 -1.40
C MET A 175 5.54 -15.90 -2.78
N VAL A 176 6.41 -14.89 -2.88
CA VAL A 176 6.68 -14.23 -4.17
C VAL A 176 7.47 -15.16 -5.11
N ASP A 177 8.43 -15.93 -4.58
CA ASP A 177 9.23 -16.91 -5.35
C ASP A 177 8.35 -18.06 -5.87
N GLU A 178 7.48 -18.62 -5.03
CA GLU A 178 6.52 -19.65 -5.41
C GLU A 178 5.57 -19.17 -6.51
N ARG A 179 5.08 -17.92 -6.40
CA ARG A 179 4.25 -17.31 -7.44
C ARG A 179 5.00 -17.17 -8.77
N GLU A 180 6.27 -16.83 -8.77
CA GLU A 180 7.06 -16.77 -10.00
C GLU A 180 7.25 -18.16 -10.61
N LYS A 181 7.53 -19.20 -9.77
CA LYS A 181 7.60 -20.60 -10.23
C LYS A 181 6.28 -21.08 -10.81
N GLU A 182 5.13 -20.71 -10.21
CA GLU A 182 3.80 -21.01 -10.77
C GLU A 182 3.62 -20.38 -12.17
N ILE A 183 4.04 -19.12 -12.33
CA ILE A 183 3.96 -18.39 -13.61
C ILE A 183 4.87 -19.04 -14.66
N GLU A 184 6.12 -19.38 -14.32
CA GLU A 184 7.09 -19.96 -15.22
C GLU A 184 6.73 -21.39 -15.67
N SER A 185 6.09 -22.16 -14.80
CA SER A 185 5.65 -23.53 -15.07
C SER A 185 4.27 -23.61 -15.72
N PHE A 186 3.57 -22.47 -15.82
CA PHE A 186 2.20 -22.42 -16.35
C PHE A 186 2.17 -22.78 -17.83
N LYS A 187 1.25 -23.67 -18.17
CA LYS A 187 0.97 -24.05 -19.56
C LYS A 187 -0.38 -23.47 -19.97
N PRO A 188 -0.41 -22.54 -20.95
CA PRO A 188 -1.66 -22.01 -21.44
C PRO A 188 -2.51 -23.13 -22.08
N GLU A 189 -3.77 -23.19 -21.74
CA GLU A 189 -4.78 -24.07 -22.35
C GLU A 189 -5.67 -23.21 -23.22
N GLU A 190 -5.94 -23.69 -24.42
CA GLU A 190 -6.82 -23.03 -25.38
C GLU A 190 -8.28 -23.23 -24.99
N TYR A 191 -9.06 -22.17 -25.10
CA TYR A 191 -10.52 -22.23 -25.01
C TYR A 191 -11.12 -21.16 -25.92
N TRP A 192 -12.38 -21.36 -26.28
CA TRP A 192 -13.10 -20.49 -27.18
C TRP A 192 -14.36 -19.94 -26.50
N THR A 193 -14.69 -18.70 -26.84
CA THR A 193 -16.00 -18.11 -26.53
C THR A 193 -16.77 -17.85 -27.77
N LEU A 194 -18.07 -18.01 -27.70
CA LEU A 194 -19.02 -17.76 -28.78
C LEU A 194 -20.11 -16.84 -28.28
N ASP A 195 -20.28 -15.72 -28.97
CA ASP A 195 -21.28 -14.72 -28.70
C ASP A 195 -22.24 -14.63 -29.88
N ALA A 196 -23.54 -14.75 -29.62
CA ALA A 196 -24.58 -14.54 -30.61
C ALA A 196 -25.09 -13.11 -30.54
N GLN A 197 -25.04 -12.37 -31.63
CA GLN A 197 -25.67 -11.07 -31.79
C GLN A 197 -27.13 -11.29 -32.17
N LEU A 198 -28.04 -10.98 -31.26
CA LEU A 198 -29.47 -11.24 -31.42
C LEU A 198 -30.26 -9.94 -31.52
N LEU A 199 -31.19 -9.86 -32.46
CA LEU A 199 -32.09 -8.73 -32.63
C LEU A 199 -33.45 -9.07 -31.99
N ASP A 200 -33.91 -8.17 -31.16
CA ASP A 200 -35.30 -8.12 -30.68
C ASP A 200 -36.13 -7.29 -31.67
N GLU A 201 -36.86 -7.95 -32.53
CA GLU A 201 -37.71 -7.32 -33.57
C GLU A 201 -38.65 -6.24 -33.01
N PRO A 202 -39.40 -6.47 -31.92
CA PRO A 202 -40.33 -5.46 -31.37
C PRO A 202 -39.67 -4.15 -30.96
N SER A 203 -38.47 -4.19 -30.41
CA SER A 203 -37.76 -2.99 -29.96
C SER A 203 -36.69 -2.49 -30.94
N HIS A 204 -36.41 -3.23 -32.02
CA HIS A 204 -35.30 -3.00 -32.95
C HIS A 204 -33.94 -2.83 -32.27
N LYS A 205 -33.70 -3.56 -31.17
CA LYS A 205 -32.44 -3.52 -30.43
C LYS A 205 -31.69 -4.82 -30.53
N THR A 206 -30.43 -4.72 -30.85
CA THR A 206 -29.49 -5.84 -30.80
C THR A 206 -28.86 -5.97 -29.43
N PHE A 207 -28.58 -7.19 -29.01
CA PHE A 207 -27.85 -7.49 -27.76
C PHE A 207 -27.02 -8.75 -27.94
N THR A 208 -26.03 -8.94 -27.08
CA THR A 208 -25.13 -10.09 -27.12
C THR A 208 -25.62 -11.17 -26.16
N ALA A 209 -25.66 -12.39 -26.59
CA ALA A 209 -25.93 -13.59 -25.80
C ALA A 209 -24.71 -14.54 -25.85
N HIS A 210 -24.14 -14.86 -24.69
CA HIS A 210 -22.97 -15.71 -24.55
C HIS A 210 -23.36 -17.19 -24.59
N TYR A 211 -22.63 -18.00 -25.33
CA TYR A 211 -22.83 -19.43 -25.34
C TYR A 211 -22.59 -20.04 -23.96
N TYR A 212 -23.50 -20.86 -23.48
CA TYR A 212 -23.43 -21.50 -22.18
C TYR A 212 -23.12 -22.99 -22.26
N GLY A 213 -23.75 -23.69 -23.25
CA GLY A 213 -23.54 -25.12 -23.40
C GLY A 213 -24.63 -25.83 -24.15
N LYS A 214 -24.72 -27.14 -23.93
CA LYS A 214 -25.60 -28.07 -24.69
C LYS A 214 -26.42 -28.95 -23.75
N ASN A 215 -27.71 -29.14 -24.05
CA ASN A 215 -28.62 -29.99 -23.26
C ASN A 215 -28.70 -29.63 -21.76
N GLY A 216 -28.68 -28.35 -21.43
CA GLY A 216 -28.73 -27.86 -20.03
C GLY A 216 -27.43 -28.02 -19.25
N LYS A 217 -26.35 -28.48 -19.86
CA LYS A 217 -25.01 -28.60 -19.22
C LYS A 217 -24.08 -27.57 -19.81
N LYS A 218 -23.28 -26.98 -18.91
CA LYS A 218 -22.19 -26.07 -19.32
C LYS A 218 -21.21 -26.82 -20.21
N PHE A 219 -20.84 -26.21 -21.32
CA PHE A 219 -19.84 -26.70 -22.24
C PHE A 219 -18.98 -25.55 -22.72
N GLU A 220 -17.69 -25.64 -22.50
CA GLU A 220 -16.69 -24.67 -22.95
C GLU A 220 -15.90 -25.28 -24.09
N PRO A 221 -16.07 -24.77 -25.33
CA PRO A 221 -15.34 -25.29 -26.48
C PRO A 221 -13.82 -25.11 -26.31
N SER A 222 -13.06 -26.14 -26.61
CA SER A 222 -11.61 -26.21 -26.49
C SER A 222 -10.88 -26.10 -27.81
N SER A 223 -11.62 -26.11 -28.92
CA SER A 223 -11.03 -26.03 -30.26
C SER A 223 -11.94 -25.29 -31.25
N ARG A 224 -11.36 -24.92 -32.40
CA ARG A 224 -12.06 -24.26 -33.50
C ARG A 224 -13.16 -25.19 -34.08
N GLU A 225 -12.90 -26.48 -34.20
CA GLU A 225 -13.84 -27.44 -34.74
C GLU A 225 -15.10 -27.57 -33.87
N GLU A 226 -14.95 -27.48 -32.54
CA GLU A 226 -16.08 -27.50 -31.61
C GLU A 226 -16.95 -26.25 -31.74
N ILE A 227 -16.36 -25.09 -31.95
CA ILE A 227 -17.08 -23.83 -32.24
C ILE A 227 -17.81 -23.90 -33.56
N ASP A 228 -17.14 -24.36 -34.62
CA ASP A 228 -17.72 -24.48 -35.94
C ASP A 228 -18.92 -25.43 -35.95
N ALA A 229 -18.87 -26.51 -35.16
CA ALA A 229 -20.01 -27.43 -34.98
C ALA A 229 -21.20 -26.73 -34.29
N VAL A 230 -20.96 -25.93 -33.23
CA VAL A 230 -22.01 -25.16 -32.53
C VAL A 230 -22.62 -24.12 -33.48
N ILE A 231 -21.80 -23.43 -34.28
CA ILE A 231 -22.28 -22.44 -35.26
C ILE A 231 -23.12 -23.12 -36.33
N ALA A 232 -22.68 -24.27 -36.86
CA ALA A 232 -23.42 -25.03 -37.89
C ALA A 232 -24.79 -25.50 -37.36
N ASP A 233 -24.84 -26.01 -36.12
CA ASP A 233 -26.08 -26.46 -35.47
C ASP A 233 -27.07 -25.30 -35.19
N THR A 234 -26.55 -24.09 -34.90
CA THR A 234 -27.37 -22.94 -34.46
C THR A 234 -27.68 -21.93 -35.56
N LYS A 235 -26.88 -21.86 -36.63
CA LYS A 235 -27.02 -20.87 -37.71
C LYS A 235 -28.39 -20.83 -38.38
N SER A 236 -29.04 -21.98 -38.52
CA SER A 236 -30.37 -22.13 -39.10
C SER A 236 -31.46 -22.44 -38.08
N ALA A 237 -31.11 -22.57 -36.81
CA ALA A 237 -32.05 -22.87 -35.76
C ALA A 237 -32.71 -21.58 -35.22
N VAL A 238 -33.93 -21.71 -34.72
CA VAL A 238 -34.64 -20.57 -34.10
C VAL A 238 -34.08 -20.29 -32.73
N PHE A 239 -33.69 -19.04 -32.47
CA PHE A 239 -33.37 -18.57 -31.16
C PHE A 239 -34.66 -18.16 -30.44
N ALA A 240 -34.95 -18.79 -29.31
CA ALA A 240 -36.15 -18.52 -28.54
C ALA A 240 -35.79 -18.29 -27.08
N VAL A 241 -36.43 -17.29 -26.48
CA VAL A 241 -36.28 -16.99 -25.05
C VAL A 241 -36.91 -18.11 -24.21
N LYS A 242 -36.07 -18.87 -23.51
CA LYS A 242 -36.49 -20.01 -22.69
C LYS A 242 -36.97 -19.56 -21.29
N SER A 243 -36.29 -18.63 -20.69
CA SER A 243 -36.68 -18.07 -19.41
C SER A 243 -36.14 -16.65 -19.21
N VAL A 244 -36.89 -15.82 -18.48
CA VAL A 244 -36.50 -14.47 -18.10
C VAL A 244 -36.63 -14.35 -16.58
N LYS A 245 -35.48 -14.28 -15.86
CA LYS A 245 -35.40 -14.12 -14.42
C LYS A 245 -35.08 -12.70 -14.07
N ARG A 246 -36.00 -12.01 -13.38
CA ARG A 246 -35.78 -10.65 -12.84
C ARG A 246 -35.66 -10.73 -11.34
N ALA A 247 -34.66 -10.06 -10.77
CA ALA A 247 -34.46 -10.03 -9.34
C ALA A 247 -33.72 -8.77 -8.88
N ASP A 248 -34.18 -8.21 -7.79
CA ASP A 248 -33.45 -7.17 -7.10
C ASP A 248 -32.24 -7.79 -6.37
N LYS A 249 -31.03 -7.57 -6.87
CA LYS A 249 -29.77 -8.00 -6.22
C LYS A 249 -29.28 -6.92 -5.27
N GLN A 250 -29.14 -7.27 -4.00
CA GLN A 250 -28.59 -6.37 -3.00
C GLN A 250 -27.08 -6.58 -2.85
N ARG A 251 -26.32 -5.47 -2.85
CA ARG A 251 -24.90 -5.47 -2.50
C ARG A 251 -24.71 -4.75 -1.17
N SER A 252 -24.17 -5.44 -0.18
CA SER A 252 -23.84 -4.87 1.12
C SER A 252 -22.53 -4.12 1.09
N PRO A 253 -22.39 -3.03 1.87
CA PRO A 253 -21.12 -2.35 2.02
C PRO A 253 -20.11 -3.24 2.75
N SER A 254 -18.85 -3.04 2.43
CA SER A 254 -17.75 -3.66 3.16
C SER A 254 -17.57 -3.03 4.55
N PRO A 255 -16.99 -3.77 5.53
CA PRO A 255 -16.69 -3.25 6.87
C PRO A 255 -15.79 -2.00 6.84
N PRO A 256 -15.73 -1.23 7.94
CA PRO A 256 -14.70 -0.19 8.10
C PRO A 256 -13.31 -0.80 8.02
N PHE A 257 -12.29 0.03 7.85
CA PHE A 257 -10.93 -0.46 7.64
C PHE A 257 -10.31 -1.10 8.88
N THR A 258 -9.63 -2.22 8.65
CA THR A 258 -8.49 -2.70 9.44
C THR A 258 -7.19 -2.16 8.85
N THR A 259 -6.06 -2.35 9.53
CA THR A 259 -4.73 -2.00 8.99
C THR A 259 -4.46 -2.64 7.63
N SER A 260 -4.77 -3.92 7.49
CA SER A 260 -4.57 -4.67 6.25
C SER A 260 -5.42 -4.11 5.11
N THR A 261 -6.73 -3.96 5.33
CA THR A 261 -7.65 -3.47 4.29
C THR A 261 -7.39 -2.00 3.92
N LEU A 262 -6.95 -1.16 4.87
CA LEU A 262 -6.53 0.21 4.59
C LEU A 262 -5.30 0.25 3.68
N GLN A 263 -4.28 -0.57 3.96
CA GLN A 263 -3.08 -0.64 3.14
C GLN A 263 -3.40 -1.15 1.72
N GLN A 264 -4.28 -2.14 1.60
CA GLN A 264 -4.73 -2.68 0.32
C GLN A 264 -5.44 -1.60 -0.52
N GLU A 265 -6.46 -0.94 0.04
CA GLU A 265 -7.22 0.08 -0.69
C GLU A 265 -6.41 1.34 -0.99
N ALA A 266 -5.53 1.77 -0.08
CA ALA A 266 -4.63 2.89 -0.33
C ALA A 266 -3.63 2.57 -1.45
N SER A 267 -3.17 1.32 -1.56
CA SER A 267 -2.34 0.87 -2.68
C SER A 267 -3.11 0.93 -4.00
N ARG A 268 -4.35 0.40 -4.05
CA ARG A 268 -5.17 0.35 -5.26
C ARG A 268 -5.63 1.74 -5.71
N LYS A 269 -6.28 2.48 -4.85
CA LYS A 269 -6.93 3.77 -5.20
C LYS A 269 -5.99 4.96 -5.20
N LEU A 270 -4.99 4.97 -4.31
CA LEU A 270 -4.13 6.12 -4.09
C LEU A 270 -2.70 5.92 -4.58
N ASN A 271 -2.37 4.70 -5.04
CA ASN A 271 -1.00 4.30 -5.40
C ASN A 271 0.01 4.63 -4.28
N MET A 272 -0.39 4.39 -3.03
CA MET A 272 0.45 4.58 -1.84
C MET A 272 1.07 3.26 -1.41
N THR A 273 2.37 3.26 -1.13
CA THR A 273 3.02 2.09 -0.52
C THR A 273 2.50 1.86 0.91
N PRO A 274 2.50 0.60 1.42
CA PRO A 274 2.06 0.30 2.78
C PRO A 274 2.75 1.17 3.84
N ARG A 275 4.07 1.34 3.71
CA ARG A 275 4.87 2.20 4.61
C ARG A 275 4.41 3.66 4.57
N ARG A 276 4.10 4.20 3.38
CA ARG A 276 3.62 5.57 3.25
C ARG A 276 2.22 5.74 3.81
N THR A 277 1.34 4.77 3.57
CA THR A 277 -0.01 4.73 4.13
C THR A 277 0.02 4.80 5.65
N MET A 278 0.83 3.95 6.30
CA MET A 278 0.94 3.93 7.75
C MET A 278 1.57 5.21 8.32
N ALA A 279 2.55 5.79 7.64
CA ALA A 279 3.15 7.05 8.08
C ALA A 279 2.15 8.22 8.04
N ILE A 280 1.25 8.25 7.05
CA ILE A 280 0.21 9.29 6.98
C ILE A 280 -0.91 9.00 7.98
N ALA A 281 -1.32 7.74 8.14
CA ALA A 281 -2.32 7.35 9.14
C ALA A 281 -1.86 7.72 10.56
N GLN A 282 -0.57 7.52 10.89
CA GLN A 282 0.02 7.94 12.16
C GLN A 282 -0.13 9.47 12.36
N GLN A 283 0.13 10.28 11.34
CA GLN A 283 -0.04 11.74 11.44
C GLN A 283 -1.51 12.11 11.69
N LEU A 284 -2.45 11.47 11.00
CA LEU A 284 -3.87 11.71 11.18
C LEU A 284 -4.37 11.31 12.58
N TYR A 285 -3.82 10.24 13.15
CA TYR A 285 -4.12 9.79 14.50
C TYR A 285 -3.53 10.72 15.57
N GLU A 286 -2.25 11.08 15.45
CA GLU A 286 -1.53 11.86 16.45
C GLU A 286 -2.00 13.32 16.55
N GLY A 287 -2.53 13.85 15.46
CA GLY A 287 -3.13 15.17 15.37
C GLY A 287 -2.61 16.03 14.25
N VAL A 288 -3.53 16.76 13.65
CA VAL A 288 -3.30 17.74 12.59
C VAL A 288 -3.94 19.06 13.02
N ASP A 289 -3.33 20.18 12.66
CA ASP A 289 -3.90 21.49 12.94
C ASP A 289 -5.10 21.73 12.00
N VAL A 290 -6.30 21.89 12.58
CA VAL A 290 -7.56 22.15 11.89
C VAL A 290 -8.05 23.55 12.25
N ALA A 291 -8.43 24.33 11.25
CA ALA A 291 -8.91 25.70 11.44
C ALA A 291 -10.13 25.74 12.38
N GLY A 292 -10.07 26.61 13.39
CA GLY A 292 -11.12 26.75 14.43
C GLY A 292 -11.09 25.70 15.54
N GLU A 293 -10.46 24.53 15.33
CA GLU A 293 -10.38 23.46 16.32
C GLU A 293 -8.99 23.33 16.96
N GLY A 294 -7.96 23.76 16.25
CA GLY A 294 -6.55 23.61 16.59
C GLY A 294 -6.05 22.21 16.27
N THR A 295 -5.07 21.67 17.04
CA THR A 295 -4.52 20.33 16.78
C THR A 295 -5.48 19.26 17.31
N VAL A 296 -5.96 18.37 16.41
CA VAL A 296 -6.93 17.28 16.71
C VAL A 296 -6.52 15.99 16.03
N GLY A 297 -6.72 14.84 16.70
CA GLY A 297 -6.64 13.53 16.08
C GLY A 297 -7.86 13.28 15.20
N LEU A 298 -7.63 12.94 13.92
CA LEU A 298 -8.70 12.83 12.94
C LEU A 298 -9.21 11.41 12.73
N ILE A 299 -8.44 10.41 13.14
CA ILE A 299 -8.83 8.99 13.01
C ILE A 299 -8.56 8.23 14.31
N THR A 300 -9.21 7.07 14.46
CA THR A 300 -8.89 6.08 15.49
C THR A 300 -7.51 5.45 15.26
N TYR A 301 -7.01 4.72 16.25
CA TYR A 301 -5.73 4.03 16.19
C TYR A 301 -5.64 3.11 14.95
N MET A 302 -4.60 3.28 14.15
CA MET A 302 -4.51 2.69 12.82
C MET A 302 -3.86 1.29 12.77
N ARG A 303 -3.30 0.78 13.88
CA ARG A 303 -2.76 -0.58 13.95
C ARG A 303 -3.78 -1.47 14.63
N THR A 304 -4.76 -1.94 13.88
CA THR A 304 -5.87 -2.74 14.38
C THR A 304 -6.33 -3.75 13.34
N ASP A 305 -6.76 -4.90 13.80
CA ASP A 305 -7.51 -5.89 13.04
C ASP A 305 -8.99 -5.98 13.48
N SER A 306 -9.37 -5.14 14.44
CA SER A 306 -10.75 -5.04 14.93
C SER A 306 -11.68 -4.38 13.92
N LEU A 307 -12.92 -4.84 13.88
CA LEU A 307 -14.02 -4.24 13.12
C LEU A 307 -15.07 -3.58 14.06
N ARG A 308 -14.78 -3.52 15.36
CA ARG A 308 -15.65 -2.90 16.35
C ARG A 308 -15.75 -1.39 16.12
N ILE A 309 -16.91 -0.85 16.35
CA ILE A 309 -17.20 0.60 16.31
C ILE A 309 -17.87 0.95 17.63
N SER A 310 -17.50 2.07 18.25
CA SER A 310 -18.13 2.56 19.48
C SER A 310 -19.60 2.97 19.23
N GLU A 311 -20.42 2.90 20.28
CA GLU A 311 -21.85 3.28 20.19
C GLU A 311 -22.03 4.75 19.83
N GLU A 312 -21.11 5.61 20.32
CA GLU A 312 -21.13 7.03 20.01
C GLU A 312 -20.89 7.26 18.51
N ALA A 313 -19.89 6.57 17.94
CA ALA A 313 -19.59 6.69 16.52
C ALA A 313 -20.71 6.11 15.63
N LEU A 314 -21.38 5.02 16.05
CA LEU A 314 -22.55 4.48 15.37
C LEU A 314 -23.71 5.47 15.41
N SER A 315 -23.95 6.11 16.56
CA SER A 315 -25.01 7.11 16.71
C SER A 315 -24.74 8.36 15.88
N ALA A 316 -23.50 8.84 15.88
CA ALA A 316 -23.08 10.00 15.07
C ALA A 316 -23.23 9.71 13.57
N ALA A 317 -22.78 8.54 13.11
CA ALA A 317 -22.92 8.13 11.71
C ALA A 317 -24.40 8.04 11.29
N LYS A 318 -25.26 7.46 12.16
CA LYS A 318 -26.71 7.41 11.92
C LYS A 318 -27.29 8.81 11.74
N SER A 319 -27.02 9.72 12.67
CA SER A 319 -27.51 11.09 12.62
C SER A 319 -27.04 11.82 11.35
N PHE A 320 -25.77 11.64 10.98
CA PHE A 320 -25.18 12.22 9.78
C PHE A 320 -25.85 11.69 8.50
N ILE A 321 -26.05 10.36 8.40
CA ILE A 321 -26.68 9.71 7.23
C ILE A 321 -28.13 10.19 7.09
N LEU A 322 -28.90 10.18 8.17
CA LEU A 322 -30.29 10.62 8.16
C LEU A 322 -30.42 12.10 7.76
N GLY A 323 -29.54 12.97 8.26
CA GLY A 323 -29.58 14.41 7.99
C GLY A 323 -29.13 14.77 6.57
N ARG A 324 -28.14 14.04 6.00
CA ARG A 324 -27.56 14.40 4.70
C ARG A 324 -28.12 13.61 3.51
N TYR A 325 -28.45 12.34 3.71
CA TYR A 325 -28.87 11.44 2.63
C TYR A 325 -30.34 11.01 2.74
N GLY A 326 -30.94 11.14 3.91
CA GLY A 326 -32.33 10.75 4.16
C GLY A 326 -32.50 9.33 4.71
N LYS A 327 -33.73 8.99 5.05
CA LYS A 327 -34.08 7.76 5.77
C LYS A 327 -33.76 6.48 4.98
N ASP A 328 -33.93 6.50 3.67
CA ASP A 328 -33.74 5.32 2.81
C ASP A 328 -32.26 4.88 2.74
N TYR A 329 -31.33 5.79 2.99
CA TYR A 329 -29.90 5.51 3.01
C TYR A 329 -29.39 4.91 4.32
N TYR A 330 -30.24 4.81 5.36
CA TYR A 330 -29.86 4.14 6.61
C TYR A 330 -30.57 2.78 6.69
N PRO A 331 -29.85 1.68 7.02
CA PRO A 331 -30.45 0.34 7.09
C PRO A 331 -31.46 0.26 8.24
N ALA A 332 -32.42 -0.65 8.13
CA ALA A 332 -33.46 -0.86 9.18
C ALA A 332 -32.87 -1.18 10.57
N THR A 333 -31.72 -1.85 10.59
CA THR A 333 -30.97 -2.16 11.81
C THR A 333 -29.52 -1.65 11.67
N THR A 334 -29.01 -1.08 12.77
CA THR A 334 -27.59 -0.63 12.82
C THR A 334 -26.64 -1.78 12.50
N ARG A 335 -25.72 -1.57 11.55
CA ARG A 335 -24.74 -2.59 11.16
C ARG A 335 -23.67 -2.75 12.23
N ARG A 336 -23.46 -4.00 12.61
CA ARG A 336 -22.35 -4.41 13.46
C ARG A 336 -21.55 -5.48 12.73
N PHE A 337 -20.25 -5.36 12.72
CA PHE A 337 -19.37 -6.32 12.06
C PHE A 337 -18.75 -7.23 13.12
N LYS A 338 -18.76 -8.54 12.86
CA LYS A 338 -18.08 -9.50 13.73
C LYS A 338 -16.58 -9.42 13.50
N ALA A 339 -15.83 -9.30 14.56
CA ALA A 339 -14.39 -9.47 14.53
C ALA A 339 -14.02 -10.91 14.13
N LYS A 340 -12.87 -11.08 13.50
CA LYS A 340 -12.30 -12.42 13.30
C LYS A 340 -11.96 -13.02 14.68
N ALA A 341 -12.06 -14.34 14.82
CA ALA A 341 -11.61 -15.01 16.04
C ALA A 341 -10.13 -14.68 16.30
N GLY A 342 -9.82 -14.17 17.51
CA GLY A 342 -8.46 -13.73 17.88
C GLY A 342 -8.13 -12.27 17.56
N ALA A 343 -9.11 -11.48 17.07
CA ALA A 343 -8.91 -10.03 16.94
C ALA A 343 -8.89 -9.37 18.33
N GLN A 344 -8.06 -8.32 18.48
CA GLN A 344 -7.96 -7.58 19.73
C GLN A 344 -9.25 -6.78 19.98
N ASP A 345 -10.13 -7.30 20.84
CA ASP A 345 -11.42 -6.67 21.16
C ASP A 345 -11.29 -5.28 21.83
N ALA A 346 -10.12 -4.96 22.38
CA ALA A 346 -9.84 -3.66 22.97
C ALA A 346 -9.76 -2.51 21.95
N HIS A 347 -9.46 -2.84 20.68
CA HIS A 347 -9.35 -1.85 19.62
C HIS A 347 -10.66 -1.61 18.89
N GLU A 348 -10.71 -0.49 18.18
CA GLU A 348 -11.74 -0.19 17.20
C GLU A 348 -11.21 -0.29 15.76
N ALA A 349 -12.13 -0.37 14.80
CA ALA A 349 -11.82 -0.22 13.38
C ALA A 349 -11.28 1.19 13.09
N ILE A 350 -10.54 1.35 12.00
CA ILE A 350 -10.03 2.64 11.54
C ILE A 350 -11.19 3.46 10.99
N ARG A 351 -11.52 4.54 11.67
CA ARG A 351 -12.63 5.45 11.35
C ARG A 351 -12.26 6.91 11.65
N PRO A 352 -13.00 7.90 11.13
CA PRO A 352 -12.85 9.28 11.61
C PRO A 352 -13.22 9.37 13.10
N SER A 353 -12.50 10.19 13.85
CA SER A 353 -12.80 10.48 15.26
C SER A 353 -14.11 11.26 15.39
N ASN A 354 -14.42 12.10 14.39
CA ASN A 354 -15.68 12.83 14.28
C ASN A 354 -16.16 12.80 12.82
N VAL A 355 -17.37 12.29 12.58
CA VAL A 355 -17.97 12.19 11.25
C VAL A 355 -18.27 13.56 10.61
N ASP A 356 -18.48 14.61 11.44
CA ASP A 356 -18.72 15.98 10.97
C ASP A 356 -17.44 16.67 10.45
N PHE A 357 -16.28 16.10 10.66
CA PHE A 357 -15.06 16.47 9.97
C PHE A 357 -15.07 15.88 8.55
N THR A 358 -16.00 16.38 7.72
CA THR A 358 -16.10 15.89 6.34
C THR A 358 -14.81 16.20 5.55
N PRO A 359 -14.48 15.39 4.53
CA PRO A 359 -13.32 15.66 3.66
C PRO A 359 -13.35 17.07 3.07
N GLU A 360 -14.52 17.58 2.70
CA GLU A 360 -14.69 18.92 2.14
C GLU A 360 -14.31 20.00 3.15
N ARG A 361 -14.73 19.86 4.42
CA ARG A 361 -14.37 20.77 5.52
C ARG A 361 -12.86 20.82 5.75
N LEU A 362 -12.18 19.68 5.68
CA LEU A 362 -10.76 19.56 5.98
C LEU A 362 -9.83 19.81 4.78
N LYS A 363 -10.38 20.11 3.61
CA LYS A 363 -9.60 20.22 2.36
C LYS A 363 -8.50 21.28 2.41
N GLY A 364 -8.71 22.36 3.17
CA GLY A 364 -7.74 23.47 3.35
C GLY A 364 -6.66 23.16 4.40
N ASP A 365 -6.95 22.29 5.37
CA ASP A 365 -6.11 22.03 6.52
C ASP A 365 -5.15 20.85 6.30
N LEU A 366 -5.51 19.93 5.40
CA LEU A 366 -4.76 18.71 5.13
C LEU A 366 -3.83 18.84 3.92
N THR A 367 -2.65 18.25 4.01
CA THR A 367 -1.82 18.04 2.83
C THR A 367 -2.53 17.13 1.82
N GLY A 368 -2.16 17.20 0.54
CA GLY A 368 -2.82 16.39 -0.50
C GLY A 368 -2.79 14.89 -0.25
N GLU A 369 -1.77 14.34 0.43
CA GLU A 369 -1.72 12.92 0.78
C GLU A 369 -2.58 12.60 2.01
N GLN A 370 -2.54 13.46 3.03
CA GLN A 370 -3.42 13.35 4.21
C GLN A 370 -4.90 13.43 3.81
N TYR A 371 -5.25 14.40 2.97
CA TYR A 371 -6.62 14.56 2.46
C TYR A 371 -7.11 13.31 1.73
N ARG A 372 -6.31 12.74 0.81
CA ARG A 372 -6.72 11.56 0.05
C ARG A 372 -6.91 10.35 0.95
N LEU A 373 -5.98 10.12 1.91
CA LEU A 373 -6.11 8.99 2.84
C LEU A 373 -7.27 9.19 3.83
N TYR A 374 -7.44 10.41 4.36
CA TYR A 374 -8.56 10.73 5.24
C TYR A 374 -9.91 10.54 4.55
N ARG A 375 -10.04 11.07 3.31
CA ARG A 375 -11.24 10.88 2.50
C ARG A 375 -11.55 9.40 2.29
N LEU A 376 -10.54 8.57 2.02
CA LEU A 376 -10.69 7.13 1.87
C LEU A 376 -11.26 6.49 3.14
N ILE A 377 -10.69 6.82 4.31
CA ILE A 377 -11.11 6.31 5.62
C ILE A 377 -12.54 6.78 5.95
N TRP A 378 -12.81 8.06 5.80
CA TRP A 378 -14.11 8.66 6.09
C TRP A 378 -15.21 8.07 5.23
N SER A 379 -14.99 8.01 3.91
CA SER A 379 -15.96 7.46 2.96
C SER A 379 -16.26 5.98 3.22
N ARG A 380 -15.24 5.18 3.51
CA ARG A 380 -15.42 3.76 3.84
C ARG A 380 -16.20 3.55 5.13
N PHE A 381 -15.88 4.32 6.17
CA PHE A 381 -16.61 4.26 7.44
C PHE A 381 -18.07 4.61 7.26
N LEU A 382 -18.38 5.76 6.62
CA LEU A 382 -19.76 6.18 6.42
C LEU A 382 -20.52 5.16 5.58
N ALA A 383 -19.96 4.71 4.45
CA ALA A 383 -20.54 3.70 3.59
C ALA A 383 -20.85 2.40 4.33
N SER A 384 -19.99 1.98 5.26
CA SER A 384 -20.17 0.77 6.06
C SER A 384 -21.46 0.81 6.90
N GLN A 385 -21.96 2.00 7.23
CA GLN A 385 -23.17 2.21 8.03
C GLN A 385 -24.42 2.53 7.17
N MET A 386 -24.26 2.62 5.84
CA MET A 386 -25.35 2.94 4.92
C MET A 386 -26.12 1.70 4.46
N ALA A 387 -27.29 1.91 3.88
CA ALA A 387 -28.15 0.87 3.29
C ALA A 387 -27.45 0.20 2.10
N ASN A 388 -27.88 -1.03 1.78
CA ASN A 388 -27.39 -1.78 0.63
C ASN A 388 -27.66 -1.01 -0.67
N ALA A 389 -26.78 -1.14 -1.63
CA ALA A 389 -27.08 -0.81 -3.02
C ALA A 389 -27.99 -1.91 -3.60
N VAL A 390 -28.98 -1.51 -4.37
CA VAL A 390 -29.93 -2.42 -5.03
C VAL A 390 -29.77 -2.30 -6.54
N TYR A 391 -29.61 -3.44 -7.17
CA TYR A 391 -29.49 -3.55 -8.63
C TYR A 391 -30.67 -4.33 -9.16
N ASP A 392 -31.37 -3.80 -10.16
CA ASP A 392 -32.30 -4.57 -10.98
C ASP A 392 -31.48 -5.45 -11.93
N SER A 393 -31.54 -6.75 -11.73
CA SER A 393 -30.79 -7.74 -12.52
C SER A 393 -31.75 -8.57 -13.34
N VAL A 394 -31.49 -8.64 -14.63
CA VAL A 394 -32.19 -9.49 -15.58
C VAL A 394 -31.24 -10.55 -16.08
N ALA A 395 -31.63 -11.81 -16.03
CA ALA A 395 -30.90 -12.92 -16.61
C ALA A 395 -31.84 -13.66 -17.56
N VAL A 396 -31.41 -13.86 -18.79
CA VAL A 396 -32.17 -14.48 -19.86
C VAL A 396 -31.46 -15.74 -20.32
N GLU A 397 -32.20 -16.86 -20.37
CA GLU A 397 -31.76 -18.10 -20.99
C GLU A 397 -32.43 -18.20 -22.37
N ILE A 398 -31.64 -18.43 -23.39
CA ILE A 398 -32.06 -18.47 -24.81
C ILE A 398 -31.69 -19.82 -25.33
N ALA A 399 -32.65 -20.53 -25.95
CA ALA A 399 -32.45 -21.83 -26.58
C ALA A 399 -32.34 -21.66 -28.09
N SER A 400 -31.41 -22.40 -28.68
CA SER A 400 -31.28 -22.60 -30.13
C SER A 400 -31.05 -24.10 -30.40
N GLY A 401 -32.13 -24.83 -30.67
CA GLY A 401 -32.08 -26.31 -30.72
C GLY A 401 -31.71 -26.91 -29.35
N VAL A 402 -30.60 -27.65 -29.32
CA VAL A 402 -30.06 -28.26 -28.09
C VAL A 402 -29.07 -27.34 -27.36
N HIS A 403 -28.75 -26.20 -27.94
CA HIS A 403 -27.77 -25.24 -27.45
C HIS A 403 -28.44 -24.17 -26.59
N GLU A 404 -27.72 -23.70 -25.56
CA GLU A 404 -28.16 -22.64 -24.68
C GLU A 404 -27.21 -21.46 -24.74
N PHE A 405 -27.78 -20.24 -24.84
CA PHE A 405 -27.09 -18.95 -24.70
C PHE A 405 -27.65 -18.21 -23.53
N ARG A 406 -26.85 -17.34 -22.93
CA ARG A 406 -27.25 -16.53 -21.80
C ARG A 406 -26.90 -15.07 -22.00
N ALA A 407 -27.84 -14.22 -21.63
CA ALA A 407 -27.61 -12.79 -21.55
C ALA A 407 -27.99 -12.29 -20.18
N SER A 408 -27.23 -11.32 -19.65
CA SER A 408 -27.58 -10.71 -18.37
C SER A 408 -27.30 -9.22 -18.40
N ALA A 409 -28.15 -8.45 -17.74
CA ALA A 409 -27.92 -7.04 -17.52
C ALA A 409 -28.20 -6.72 -16.05
N SER A 410 -27.52 -5.70 -15.55
CA SER A 410 -27.74 -5.21 -14.19
C SER A 410 -27.68 -3.68 -14.21
N SER A 411 -28.75 -3.04 -13.76
CA SER A 411 -28.83 -1.59 -13.65
C SER A 411 -28.97 -1.16 -12.18
N LEU A 412 -28.36 -0.04 -11.83
CA LEU A 412 -28.45 0.49 -10.48
C LEU A 412 -29.86 1.05 -10.24
N LYS A 413 -30.60 0.42 -9.32
CA LYS A 413 -31.95 0.83 -8.92
C LYS A 413 -31.92 1.79 -7.72
N PHE A 414 -31.06 1.52 -6.77
CA PHE A 414 -30.83 2.36 -5.60
C PHE A 414 -29.35 2.33 -5.23
N SER A 415 -28.74 3.51 -5.13
CA SER A 415 -27.29 3.63 -4.89
C SER A 415 -26.87 3.16 -3.50
N GLY A 416 -27.69 3.37 -2.48
CA GLY A 416 -27.31 3.02 -1.11
C GLY A 416 -25.92 3.55 -0.74
N TYR A 417 -25.06 2.70 -0.23
CA TYR A 417 -23.69 3.05 0.18
C TYR A 417 -22.78 3.49 -1.00
N THR A 418 -23.09 3.09 -2.23
CA THR A 418 -22.26 3.47 -3.40
C THR A 418 -22.34 4.96 -3.74
N ALA A 419 -23.32 5.67 -3.19
CA ALA A 419 -23.36 7.14 -3.27
C ALA A 419 -22.14 7.82 -2.59
N VAL A 420 -21.45 7.11 -1.68
CA VAL A 420 -20.31 7.63 -0.91
C VAL A 420 -19.01 6.91 -1.25
N TYR A 421 -19.07 5.61 -1.50
CA TYR A 421 -17.89 4.78 -1.63
C TYR A 421 -18.11 3.55 -2.52
N GLU A 422 -17.19 3.36 -3.46
CA GLU A 422 -17.05 2.12 -4.21
C GLU A 422 -15.68 1.51 -3.96
N GLU A 423 -15.61 0.19 -3.81
CA GLU A 423 -14.36 -0.54 -3.58
C GLU A 423 -13.59 -0.70 -4.90
N ALA A 424 -12.26 -0.56 -4.84
CA ALA A 424 -11.43 -0.87 -6.00
C ALA A 424 -11.33 -2.39 -6.19
N ARG A 425 -11.41 -2.84 -7.43
CA ARG A 425 -11.18 -4.25 -7.81
C ARG A 425 -9.72 -4.44 -8.22
N ASP A 426 -9.18 -5.64 -8.04
CA ASP A 426 -7.84 -6.00 -8.51
C ASP A 426 -7.81 -6.16 -10.04
N ASP A 427 -8.96 -6.51 -10.64
CA ASP A 427 -9.14 -6.66 -12.07
C ASP A 427 -9.88 -5.44 -12.63
N ASP A 428 -9.25 -4.73 -13.57
CA ASP A 428 -9.82 -3.56 -14.27
C ASP A 428 -10.93 -3.95 -15.29
N LYS A 429 -11.42 -5.17 -15.25
CA LYS A 429 -12.53 -5.60 -16.11
C LYS A 429 -13.85 -5.04 -15.56
N GLU A 430 -14.20 -3.83 -16.01
CA GLU A 430 -15.59 -3.41 -15.99
C GLU A 430 -16.39 -4.36 -16.91
N GLU A 431 -17.25 -5.19 -16.33
CA GLU A 431 -18.32 -5.81 -17.09
C GLU A 431 -19.25 -4.70 -17.59
N LYS A 432 -19.00 -4.22 -18.78
CA LYS A 432 -19.93 -3.34 -19.49
C LYS A 432 -21.15 -4.17 -19.84
N THR A 433 -22.10 -4.29 -18.95
CA THR A 433 -23.39 -4.89 -19.24
C THR A 433 -24.19 -3.90 -20.06
N SER A 434 -24.36 -4.19 -21.35
CA SER A 434 -25.30 -3.45 -22.20
C SER A 434 -26.73 -3.70 -21.70
N PRO A 435 -27.62 -2.69 -21.71
CA PRO A 435 -29.00 -2.89 -21.31
C PRO A 435 -29.70 -3.86 -22.27
N LEU A 436 -30.34 -4.88 -21.71
CA LEU A 436 -31.15 -5.81 -22.49
C LEU A 436 -32.50 -5.17 -22.86
N PRO A 437 -33.05 -5.51 -24.08
CA PRO A 437 -34.41 -5.13 -24.40
C PRO A 437 -35.44 -5.83 -23.47
N PRO A 438 -36.70 -5.39 -23.49
CA PRO A 438 -37.76 -6.02 -22.69
C PRO A 438 -38.20 -7.36 -23.27
N LEU A 439 -37.43 -8.43 -23.01
CA LEU A 439 -37.69 -9.79 -23.50
C LEU A 439 -38.79 -10.50 -22.68
N THR A 440 -39.52 -11.38 -23.36
CA THR A 440 -40.56 -12.25 -22.78
C THR A 440 -40.30 -13.72 -23.10
N GLU A 441 -40.75 -14.63 -22.23
CA GLU A 441 -40.60 -16.07 -22.46
C GLU A 441 -41.38 -16.52 -23.72
N GLY A 442 -40.78 -17.40 -24.49
CA GLY A 442 -41.32 -17.88 -25.78
C GLY A 442 -41.06 -16.94 -26.96
N GLN A 443 -40.54 -15.76 -26.76
CA GLN A 443 -40.24 -14.81 -27.82
C GLN A 443 -39.10 -15.33 -28.72
N THR A 444 -39.31 -15.21 -30.02
CA THR A 444 -38.26 -15.53 -31.02
C THR A 444 -37.34 -14.33 -31.25
N LEU A 445 -36.10 -14.60 -31.50
CA LEU A 445 -35.05 -13.62 -31.72
C LEU A 445 -34.39 -13.90 -33.06
N GLU A 446 -34.02 -12.85 -33.80
CA GLU A 446 -33.32 -12.99 -35.08
C GLU A 446 -31.81 -12.96 -34.84
N LEU A 447 -31.13 -13.99 -35.37
CA LEU A 447 -29.66 -14.03 -35.33
C LEU A 447 -29.08 -13.06 -36.38
N GLN A 448 -28.30 -12.10 -35.96
CA GLN A 448 -27.59 -11.17 -36.82
C GLN A 448 -26.18 -11.68 -37.18
N GLY A 449 -25.55 -12.42 -36.31
CA GLY A 449 -24.23 -12.98 -36.49
C GLY A 449 -23.64 -13.62 -35.23
N PHE A 450 -22.48 -14.20 -35.39
CA PHE A 450 -21.69 -14.73 -34.28
C PHE A 450 -20.36 -13.99 -34.19
N ASP A 451 -19.92 -13.76 -32.94
CA ASP A 451 -18.58 -13.32 -32.64
C ASP A 451 -17.88 -14.48 -31.90
N GLU A 452 -16.84 -15.02 -32.51
CA GLU A 452 -16.02 -16.09 -31.99
C GLU A 452 -14.64 -15.58 -31.60
N GLU A 453 -14.21 -15.88 -30.40
CA GLU A 453 -12.88 -15.46 -29.91
C GLU A 453 -12.10 -16.64 -29.37
N GLN A 454 -10.85 -16.76 -29.83
CA GLN A 454 -9.87 -17.70 -29.27
C GLN A 454 -9.20 -17.09 -28.05
N HIS A 455 -9.15 -17.83 -26.99
CA HIS A 455 -8.50 -17.45 -25.77
C HIS A 455 -7.51 -18.50 -25.31
N PHE A 456 -6.57 -18.07 -24.49
CA PHE A 456 -5.68 -18.96 -23.75
C PHE A 456 -5.76 -18.61 -22.27
N THR A 457 -5.83 -19.63 -21.42
CA THR A 457 -5.75 -19.41 -19.97
C THR A 457 -4.49 -18.64 -19.64
N GLN A 458 -4.60 -17.73 -18.67
CA GLN A 458 -3.48 -16.87 -18.26
C GLN A 458 -2.87 -17.40 -16.96
N PRO A 459 -1.55 -17.27 -16.78
CA PRO A 459 -0.92 -17.59 -15.51
C PRO A 459 -1.49 -16.73 -14.37
N PRO A 460 -1.36 -17.17 -13.11
CA PRO A 460 -1.76 -16.36 -11.98
C PRO A 460 -0.99 -15.03 -11.99
N THR A 461 -1.66 -13.95 -11.62
CA THR A 461 -1.03 -12.62 -11.60
C THR A 461 0.03 -12.54 -10.48
N ARG A 462 1.13 -11.83 -10.76
CA ARG A 462 2.13 -11.52 -9.74
C ARG A 462 1.49 -10.75 -8.59
N TYR A 463 2.06 -10.89 -7.40
CA TYR A 463 1.61 -10.11 -6.26
C TYR A 463 1.83 -8.60 -6.50
N THR A 464 0.89 -7.81 -6.00
CA THR A 464 1.06 -6.38 -5.73
C THR A 464 1.27 -6.17 -4.24
N ASP A 465 1.61 -4.95 -3.79
CA ASP A 465 1.63 -4.64 -2.35
C ASP A 465 0.30 -5.05 -1.68
N ALA A 466 -0.83 -4.76 -2.32
CA ALA A 466 -2.15 -5.07 -1.80
C ALA A 466 -2.43 -6.57 -1.71
N THR A 467 -2.15 -7.32 -2.78
CA THR A 467 -2.46 -8.76 -2.82
C THR A 467 -1.50 -9.57 -1.96
N LEU A 468 -0.23 -9.14 -1.80
CA LEU A 468 0.70 -9.78 -0.88
C LEU A 468 0.26 -9.58 0.59
N ILE A 469 -0.13 -8.36 0.99
CA ILE A 469 -0.64 -8.11 2.34
C ILE A 469 -1.90 -8.92 2.60
N ARG A 470 -2.81 -9.00 1.63
CA ARG A 470 -4.02 -9.83 1.73
C ARG A 470 -3.66 -11.32 1.92
N ALA A 471 -2.70 -11.83 1.16
CA ALA A 471 -2.27 -13.21 1.27
C ALA A 471 -1.60 -13.51 2.62
N LEU A 472 -0.75 -12.59 3.13
CA LEU A 472 -0.17 -12.70 4.47
C LEU A 472 -1.27 -12.74 5.54
N GLU A 473 -2.24 -11.83 5.51
CA GLU A 473 -3.36 -11.79 6.44
C GLU A 473 -4.21 -13.07 6.39
N GLN A 474 -4.55 -13.55 5.20
CA GLN A 474 -5.37 -14.75 5.01
C GLN A 474 -4.69 -16.01 5.55
N ASN A 475 -3.37 -16.08 5.47
CA ASN A 475 -2.57 -17.17 6.03
C ASN A 475 -2.20 -16.97 7.51
N GLY A 476 -2.64 -15.89 8.16
CA GLY A 476 -2.33 -15.61 9.57
C GLY A 476 -0.88 -15.18 9.83
N ILE A 477 -0.16 -14.74 8.79
CA ILE A 477 1.26 -14.39 8.82
C ILE A 477 1.41 -12.88 9.04
N GLY A 478 2.12 -12.51 10.10
CA GLY A 478 2.27 -11.12 10.51
C GLY A 478 1.04 -10.57 11.24
N ARG A 479 1.14 -9.31 11.65
CA ARG A 479 0.12 -8.57 12.40
C ARG A 479 0.08 -7.11 11.90
N PRO A 480 -0.88 -6.30 12.31
CA PRO A 480 -1.00 -4.89 11.89
C PRO A 480 0.32 -4.10 11.94
N SER A 481 1.17 -4.36 12.92
CA SER A 481 2.47 -3.69 13.06
C SER A 481 3.54 -4.17 12.06
N THR A 482 3.41 -5.35 11.47
CA THR A 482 4.47 -6.00 10.68
C THR A 482 4.23 -6.01 9.17
N TYR A 483 3.01 -5.85 8.65
CA TYR A 483 2.74 -5.92 7.21
C TYR A 483 3.58 -4.92 6.40
N ALA A 484 3.49 -3.64 6.72
CA ALA A 484 4.21 -2.59 6.00
C ALA A 484 5.75 -2.70 6.13
N PRO A 485 6.33 -2.98 7.33
CA PRO A 485 7.75 -3.28 7.47
C PRO A 485 8.21 -4.47 6.63
N THR A 486 7.44 -5.58 6.60
CA THR A 486 7.79 -6.79 5.84
C THR A 486 7.92 -6.49 4.36
N VAL A 487 6.88 -5.91 3.73
CA VAL A 487 6.91 -5.55 2.31
C VAL A 487 8.06 -4.59 2.00
N SER A 488 8.31 -3.60 2.86
CA SER A 488 9.43 -2.68 2.67
C SER A 488 10.79 -3.40 2.78
N THR A 489 10.94 -4.30 3.75
CA THR A 489 12.21 -4.99 4.00
C THR A 489 12.61 -5.91 2.84
N ILE A 490 11.69 -6.70 2.29
CA ILE A 490 12.01 -7.59 1.16
C ILE A 490 12.42 -6.81 -0.10
N ILE A 491 11.88 -5.60 -0.28
CA ILE A 491 12.27 -4.69 -1.36
C ILE A 491 13.62 -4.01 -1.04
N ASP A 492 13.79 -3.47 0.18
CA ASP A 492 15.01 -2.78 0.61
C ASP A 492 16.24 -3.73 0.64
N ARG A 493 16.02 -5.05 0.81
CA ARG A 493 17.05 -6.10 0.73
C ARG A 493 17.27 -6.62 -0.68
N GLU A 494 16.57 -6.10 -1.65
CA GLU A 494 16.65 -6.53 -3.05
C GLU A 494 16.27 -8.02 -3.26
N TYR A 495 15.51 -8.63 -2.34
CA TYR A 495 14.96 -9.98 -2.56
C TYR A 495 13.83 -9.94 -3.58
N VAL A 496 13.07 -8.87 -3.57
CA VAL A 496 11.96 -8.60 -4.46
C VAL A 496 12.17 -7.22 -5.10
N VAL A 497 11.85 -7.09 -6.37
CA VAL A 497 11.85 -5.83 -7.11
C VAL A 497 10.42 -5.45 -7.49
N LYS A 498 10.14 -4.14 -7.52
CA LYS A 498 8.85 -3.63 -7.93
C LYS A 498 8.89 -3.20 -9.40
N GLU A 499 8.13 -3.89 -10.25
CA GLU A 499 7.95 -3.59 -11.67
C GLU A 499 6.54 -3.06 -11.90
N GLY A 500 6.42 -1.74 -12.07
CA GLY A 500 5.12 -1.07 -12.07
C GLY A 500 4.38 -1.25 -10.74
N LYS A 501 3.23 -1.95 -10.76
CA LYS A 501 2.47 -2.33 -9.56
C LYS A 501 2.83 -3.71 -8.99
N PHE A 502 3.57 -4.52 -9.73
CA PHE A 502 3.85 -5.91 -9.42
C PHE A 502 5.16 -6.11 -8.66
N LEU A 503 5.19 -7.15 -7.84
CA LEU A 503 6.35 -7.62 -7.10
C LEU A 503 6.90 -8.86 -7.81
N ARG A 504 8.18 -8.81 -8.19
CA ARG A 504 8.90 -9.92 -8.83
C ARG A 504 10.08 -10.34 -7.97
N ILE A 505 10.27 -11.64 -7.82
CA ILE A 505 11.46 -12.17 -7.15
C ILE A 505 12.73 -11.82 -7.95
N THR A 506 13.83 -11.58 -7.27
CA THR A 506 15.14 -11.40 -7.91
C THR A 506 15.93 -12.71 -7.86
N PRO A 507 16.97 -12.89 -8.69
CA PRO A 507 17.88 -14.04 -8.58
C PRO A 507 18.48 -14.16 -7.18
N LEU A 508 18.76 -13.04 -6.51
CA LEU A 508 19.20 -13.01 -5.12
C LEU A 508 18.12 -13.54 -4.18
N GLY A 509 16.89 -13.09 -4.35
CA GLY A 509 15.74 -13.56 -3.56
C GLY A 509 15.55 -15.07 -3.68
N SER A 510 15.55 -15.61 -4.90
CA SER A 510 15.42 -17.04 -5.14
C SER A 510 16.55 -17.88 -4.51
N VAL A 511 17.82 -17.42 -4.61
CA VAL A 511 18.95 -18.10 -3.96
C VAL A 511 18.81 -18.12 -2.44
N VAL A 512 18.41 -16.98 -1.84
CA VAL A 512 18.20 -16.91 -0.39
C VAL A 512 17.00 -17.77 0.03
N THR A 513 15.90 -17.73 -0.71
CA THR A 513 14.71 -18.55 -0.43
C THR A 513 15.06 -20.03 -0.48
N LYS A 514 15.75 -20.48 -1.53
CA LYS A 514 16.19 -21.88 -1.67
C LYS A 514 17.09 -22.32 -0.52
N LEU A 515 18.06 -21.48 -0.12
CA LEU A 515 18.90 -21.78 1.03
C LEU A 515 18.07 -21.94 2.31
N MET A 516 17.08 -21.06 2.50
CA MET A 516 16.22 -21.12 3.67
C MET A 516 15.28 -22.33 3.64
N GLU A 517 14.74 -22.70 2.48
CA GLU A 517 13.92 -23.92 2.30
C GLU A 517 14.72 -25.18 2.58
N ASP A 518 15.95 -25.25 2.10
CA ASP A 518 16.81 -26.44 2.24
C ASP A 518 17.33 -26.63 3.67
N LYS A 519 17.61 -25.54 4.41
CA LYS A 519 18.29 -25.59 5.72
C LYS A 519 17.41 -25.22 6.90
N PHE A 520 16.39 -24.41 6.69
CA PHE A 520 15.50 -23.87 7.72
C PHE A 520 14.03 -23.94 7.27
N PRO A 521 13.53 -25.15 6.89
CA PRO A 521 12.18 -25.28 6.31
C PRO A 521 11.10 -24.70 7.21
N ASP A 522 11.22 -24.86 8.53
CA ASP A 522 10.25 -24.32 9.49
C ASP A 522 10.15 -22.79 9.44
N ILE A 523 11.30 -22.10 9.29
CA ILE A 523 11.33 -20.61 9.28
C ILE A 523 10.59 -20.02 8.08
N VAL A 524 10.55 -20.75 6.96
CA VAL A 524 9.88 -20.34 5.74
C VAL A 524 8.52 -21.02 5.55
N ASP A 525 8.12 -21.90 6.46
CA ASP A 525 6.80 -22.53 6.41
C ASP A 525 5.70 -21.56 6.87
N THR A 526 4.65 -21.46 6.05
CA THR A 526 3.52 -20.57 6.30
C THR A 526 2.73 -20.97 7.53
N LYS A 527 2.50 -22.28 7.73
CA LYS A 527 1.73 -22.80 8.87
C LYS A 527 2.50 -22.66 10.17
N PHE A 528 3.80 -22.91 10.13
CA PHE A 528 4.66 -22.70 11.29
C PHE A 528 4.66 -21.24 11.74
N THR A 529 4.86 -20.30 10.79
CA THR A 529 4.86 -18.88 11.12
C THR A 529 3.48 -18.41 11.62
N ALA A 530 2.38 -18.89 11.04
CA ALA A 530 1.04 -18.60 11.53
C ALA A 530 0.79 -19.14 12.94
N ARG A 531 1.29 -20.37 13.25
CA ARG A 531 1.22 -20.94 14.60
C ARG A 531 1.98 -20.07 15.60
N MET A 532 3.22 -19.69 15.29
CA MET A 532 4.02 -18.80 16.15
C MET A 532 3.33 -17.46 16.42
N GLU A 533 2.71 -16.85 15.40
CA GLU A 533 1.96 -15.61 15.59
C GLU A 533 0.75 -15.82 16.53
N LYS A 534 0.09 -16.98 16.45
CA LYS A 534 -1.02 -17.35 17.34
C LYS A 534 -0.52 -17.65 18.77
N GLU A 535 0.64 -18.28 18.94
CA GLU A 535 1.24 -18.50 20.25
C GLU A 535 1.58 -17.19 20.95
N LEU A 536 2.11 -16.19 20.19
CA LEU A 536 2.34 -14.85 20.71
C LEU A 536 1.04 -14.15 21.12
N ASP A 537 -0.08 -14.38 20.42
CA ASP A 537 -1.39 -13.88 20.87
C ASP A 537 -1.87 -14.62 22.13
N THR A 538 -1.57 -15.91 22.26
CA THR A 538 -1.90 -16.69 23.46
C THR A 538 -1.08 -16.27 24.69
N VAL A 539 0.17 -15.78 24.49
CA VAL A 539 0.96 -15.11 25.55
C VAL A 539 0.27 -13.81 25.99
N GLU A 540 -0.21 -13.00 25.03
CA GLU A 540 -0.94 -11.77 25.30
C GLU A 540 -2.21 -12.01 26.14
N GLU A 541 -2.88 -13.13 25.91
CA GLU A 541 -4.04 -13.57 26.69
C GLU A 541 -3.68 -14.13 28.08
N GLY A 542 -2.39 -14.21 28.42
CA GLY A 542 -1.87 -14.75 29.69
C GLY A 542 -2.02 -16.29 29.85
N LYS A 543 -2.25 -17.03 28.76
CA LYS A 543 -2.53 -18.47 28.81
C LYS A 543 -1.27 -19.35 28.74
N ILE A 544 -0.18 -18.82 28.18
CA ILE A 544 1.13 -19.49 28.13
C ILE A 544 2.24 -18.51 28.53
N ALA A 545 3.31 -19.04 29.12
CA ALA A 545 4.47 -18.21 29.44
C ALA A 545 5.31 -17.95 28.18
N TRP A 546 5.76 -16.72 28.00
CA TRP A 546 6.53 -16.31 26.83
C TRP A 546 7.86 -17.08 26.66
N LYS A 547 8.49 -17.49 27.76
CA LYS A 547 9.71 -18.30 27.75
C LYS A 547 9.49 -19.71 27.26
N ASP A 548 8.29 -20.28 27.44
CA ASP A 548 7.96 -21.61 26.93
C ASP A 548 7.92 -21.61 25.40
N VAL A 549 7.36 -20.57 24.80
CA VAL A 549 7.37 -20.37 23.34
C VAL A 549 8.81 -20.30 22.80
N LEU A 550 9.70 -19.63 23.52
CA LEU A 550 11.12 -19.56 23.14
C LEU A 550 11.84 -20.91 23.24
N ARG A 551 11.61 -21.67 24.31
CA ARG A 551 12.21 -22.99 24.50
C ARG A 551 11.79 -24.00 23.42
N GLU A 552 10.48 -24.02 23.11
CA GLU A 552 9.95 -24.89 22.05
C GLU A 552 10.58 -24.56 20.69
N PHE A 553 10.72 -23.27 20.39
CA PHE A 553 11.31 -22.82 19.13
C PHE A 553 12.82 -23.10 19.06
N TYR A 554 13.58 -22.75 20.11
CA TYR A 554 15.04 -22.67 20.05
C TYR A 554 15.73 -23.99 19.82
N GLY A 555 15.29 -25.07 20.46
CA GLY A 555 15.94 -26.38 20.35
C GLY A 555 16.00 -26.93 18.92
N GLY A 556 14.91 -26.82 18.18
CA GLY A 556 14.86 -27.17 16.76
C GLY A 556 15.67 -26.23 15.88
N PHE A 557 15.59 -24.93 16.16
CA PHE A 557 16.31 -23.91 15.42
C PHE A 557 17.83 -24.03 15.55
N GLU A 558 18.35 -24.22 16.76
CA GLU A 558 19.79 -24.37 17.03
C GLU A 558 20.36 -25.62 16.33
N SER A 559 19.66 -26.76 16.43
CA SER A 559 20.06 -27.99 15.73
C SER A 559 20.17 -27.80 14.21
N ASN A 560 19.17 -27.12 13.61
CA ASN A 560 19.19 -26.83 12.18
C ASN A 560 20.32 -25.83 11.81
N LEU A 561 20.61 -24.86 12.67
CA LEU A 561 21.70 -23.89 12.44
C LEU A 561 23.06 -24.56 12.43
N GLN A 562 23.36 -25.38 13.46
CA GLN A 562 24.63 -26.11 13.56
C GLN A 562 24.82 -27.09 12.39
N LYS A 563 23.76 -27.77 11.96
CA LYS A 563 23.76 -28.64 10.79
C LYS A 563 24.03 -27.83 9.50
N ALA A 564 23.34 -26.71 9.32
CA ALA A 564 23.52 -25.86 8.16
C ALA A 564 24.93 -25.25 8.08
N GLU A 565 25.52 -24.82 9.20
CA GLU A 565 26.89 -24.29 9.24
C GLU A 565 27.91 -25.33 8.80
N LYS A 566 27.75 -26.58 9.27
CA LYS A 566 28.61 -27.72 8.92
C LYS A 566 28.46 -28.11 7.44
N GLU A 567 27.24 -28.28 6.96
CA GLU A 567 26.96 -28.69 5.58
C GLU A 567 27.38 -27.65 4.54
N LEU A 568 27.34 -26.39 4.92
CA LEU A 568 27.75 -25.28 4.06
C LEU A 568 29.22 -24.89 4.25
N GLU A 569 30.01 -25.60 5.02
CA GLU A 569 31.44 -25.30 5.18
C GLU A 569 32.15 -25.32 3.82
N GLY A 570 32.94 -24.28 3.52
CA GLY A 570 33.61 -24.13 2.22
C GLY A 570 32.68 -23.77 1.03
N VAL A 571 31.36 -23.80 1.19
CA VAL A 571 30.41 -23.49 0.12
C VAL A 571 30.14 -21.98 0.07
N HIS A 572 30.19 -21.41 -1.13
CA HIS A 572 29.73 -20.06 -1.42
C HIS A 572 28.71 -20.09 -2.55
N LEU A 573 27.49 -19.63 -2.28
CA LEU A 573 26.39 -19.65 -3.23
C LEU A 573 26.52 -18.44 -4.18
N LYS A 574 26.72 -18.74 -5.45
CA LYS A 574 26.73 -17.71 -6.48
C LYS A 574 25.29 -17.30 -6.83
N VAL A 575 25.04 -16.02 -6.78
CA VAL A 575 23.78 -15.46 -7.30
C VAL A 575 23.92 -15.41 -8.82
N PRO A 576 22.99 -16.02 -9.59
CA PRO A 576 22.99 -15.88 -11.04
C PRO A 576 22.94 -14.41 -11.44
N ASP A 577 23.74 -14.07 -12.45
CA ASP A 577 23.69 -12.73 -13.02
C ASP A 577 22.39 -12.57 -13.83
N GLU A 578 21.75 -11.42 -13.76
CA GLU A 578 20.56 -11.09 -14.55
C GLU A 578 21.01 -10.68 -15.97
N GLU A 579 20.73 -11.53 -16.96
CA GLU A 579 21.07 -11.24 -18.36
C GLU A 579 20.20 -10.13 -18.92
N THR A 580 20.77 -9.34 -19.82
CA THR A 580 20.06 -8.29 -20.55
C THR A 580 20.09 -8.54 -22.05
N GLU A 581 19.26 -7.83 -22.80
CA GLU A 581 19.29 -7.88 -24.27
C GLU A 581 20.48 -7.09 -24.88
N GLU A 582 21.18 -6.31 -24.04
CA GLU A 582 22.33 -5.55 -24.50
C GLU A 582 23.57 -6.44 -24.67
N VAL A 583 24.29 -6.23 -25.76
CA VAL A 583 25.46 -7.03 -26.16
C VAL A 583 26.74 -6.25 -25.87
N CYS A 584 27.73 -6.95 -25.35
CA CYS A 584 29.05 -6.38 -25.13
C CYS A 584 29.72 -5.94 -26.44
N PRO A 585 30.10 -4.67 -26.62
CA PRO A 585 30.72 -4.20 -27.86
C PRO A 585 32.12 -4.75 -28.09
N GLU A 586 32.78 -5.30 -27.04
CA GLU A 586 34.13 -5.84 -27.15
C GLU A 586 34.18 -7.33 -27.52
N CYS A 587 33.20 -8.13 -27.06
CA CYS A 587 33.24 -9.59 -27.25
C CYS A 587 31.91 -10.23 -27.67
N GLY A 588 30.85 -9.47 -27.91
CA GLY A 588 29.57 -9.96 -28.41
C GLY A 588 28.71 -10.76 -27.42
N ARG A 589 29.14 -10.98 -26.17
CA ARG A 589 28.35 -11.67 -25.15
C ARG A 589 27.23 -10.77 -24.63
N LYS A 590 26.08 -11.31 -24.26
CA LYS A 590 25.02 -10.54 -23.57
C LYS A 590 25.57 -9.97 -22.25
N LEU A 591 25.29 -8.68 -22.01
CA LEU A 591 25.69 -8.04 -20.76
C LEU A 591 24.78 -8.50 -19.60
N VAL A 592 25.37 -8.54 -18.42
CA VAL A 592 24.67 -8.93 -17.20
C VAL A 592 24.65 -7.78 -16.20
N ILE A 593 23.59 -7.71 -15.40
CA ILE A 593 23.47 -6.70 -14.34
C ILE A 593 24.24 -7.18 -13.12
N LYS A 594 25.24 -6.41 -12.70
CA LYS A 594 26.00 -6.63 -11.45
C LYS A 594 25.77 -5.50 -10.45
N SER A 595 25.83 -5.83 -9.16
CA SER A 595 25.78 -4.85 -8.08
C SER A 595 27.18 -4.48 -7.62
N GLY A 596 27.53 -3.20 -7.68
CA GLY A 596 28.80 -2.65 -7.25
C GLY A 596 28.67 -1.65 -6.09
N ARG A 597 29.80 -1.13 -5.61
CA ARG A 597 29.86 -0.12 -4.53
C ARG A 597 29.03 1.14 -4.81
N PHE A 598 28.85 1.47 -6.09
CA PHE A 598 28.15 2.68 -6.54
C PHE A 598 26.73 2.40 -7.08
N GLY A 599 26.25 1.17 -6.97
CA GLY A 599 24.94 0.74 -7.46
C GLY A 599 25.02 -0.38 -8.50
N ARG A 600 23.89 -0.65 -9.15
CA ARG A 600 23.79 -1.66 -10.23
C ARG A 600 24.41 -1.13 -11.52
N PHE A 601 25.12 -1.98 -12.26
CA PHE A 601 25.77 -1.65 -13.53
C PHE A 601 25.73 -2.86 -14.47
N LEU A 602 25.87 -2.62 -15.75
CA LEU A 602 26.02 -3.67 -16.77
C LEU A 602 27.50 -4.08 -16.87
N ALA A 603 27.77 -5.36 -16.87
CA ALA A 603 29.12 -5.91 -17.01
C ALA A 603 29.11 -7.07 -18.00
N CYS A 604 30.23 -7.26 -18.71
CA CYS A 604 30.45 -8.43 -19.51
C CYS A 604 30.66 -9.66 -18.61
N PRO A 605 29.95 -10.80 -18.82
CA PRO A 605 30.18 -12.02 -18.06
C PRO A 605 31.53 -12.68 -18.37
N GLY A 606 32.21 -12.25 -19.40
CA GLY A 606 33.50 -12.78 -19.81
C GLY A 606 34.72 -12.30 -18.99
N TYR A 607 34.52 -11.66 -17.83
CA TYR A 607 35.59 -11.30 -16.92
C TYR A 607 36.34 -12.55 -16.41
N PRO A 608 37.68 -12.57 -16.36
CA PRO A 608 38.64 -11.46 -16.59
C PRO A 608 39.04 -11.21 -18.06
N GLU A 609 38.67 -12.05 -19.00
CA GLU A 609 39.05 -11.93 -20.42
C GLU A 609 38.50 -10.67 -21.08
N CYS A 610 37.27 -10.30 -20.71
CA CYS A 610 36.62 -9.05 -21.13
C CYS A 610 36.15 -8.27 -19.90
N SER A 611 36.76 -7.11 -19.71
CA SER A 611 36.46 -6.26 -18.53
C SER A 611 35.45 -5.15 -18.80
N PHE A 612 34.70 -5.24 -19.90
CA PHE A 612 33.74 -4.22 -20.28
C PHE A 612 32.66 -4.03 -19.24
N THR A 613 32.42 -2.79 -18.85
CA THR A 613 31.35 -2.39 -17.93
C THR A 613 30.75 -1.07 -18.39
N MET A 614 29.42 -0.94 -18.20
CA MET A 614 28.71 0.31 -18.45
C MET A 614 27.66 0.57 -17.36
N PRO A 615 27.31 1.84 -17.08
CA PRO A 615 26.25 2.15 -16.13
C PRO A 615 24.91 1.56 -16.60
N LEU A 616 24.13 1.02 -15.66
CA LEU A 616 22.72 0.64 -15.92
C LEU A 616 21.92 1.93 -16.10
N VAL A 617 21.49 2.20 -17.32
CA VAL A 617 20.86 3.47 -17.69
C VAL A 617 19.42 3.21 -18.11
N VAL A 618 18.47 4.01 -17.59
CA VAL A 618 17.08 3.95 -18.01
C VAL A 618 16.89 4.96 -19.14
N GLU A 619 16.54 4.47 -20.33
CA GLU A 619 16.17 5.34 -21.45
C GLU A 619 14.91 6.12 -21.14
N MET A 620 14.92 7.40 -21.46
CA MET A 620 13.79 8.30 -21.29
C MET A 620 13.15 8.61 -22.64
N PRO A 621 11.86 8.91 -22.68
CA PRO A 621 11.22 9.32 -23.93
C PRO A 621 11.80 10.62 -24.46
N GLY A 622 11.72 10.80 -25.78
CA GLY A 622 12.21 11.99 -26.47
C GLY A 622 13.68 11.90 -26.89
N ARG A 623 14.19 12.99 -27.47
CA ARG A 623 15.54 13.10 -28.03
C ARG A 623 16.31 14.27 -27.42
N CYS A 624 17.62 14.14 -27.39
CA CYS A 624 18.49 15.20 -26.89
C CYS A 624 18.33 16.48 -27.73
N PRO A 625 18.01 17.63 -27.12
CA PRO A 625 17.81 18.88 -27.86
C PRO A 625 19.13 19.44 -28.49
N LYS A 626 20.31 18.96 -28.06
CA LYS A 626 21.60 19.38 -28.64
C LYS A 626 22.03 18.52 -29.82
N CYS A 627 21.92 17.21 -29.76
CA CYS A 627 22.49 16.29 -30.74
C CYS A 627 21.52 15.26 -31.32
N GLY A 628 20.26 15.24 -30.89
CA GLY A 628 19.24 14.25 -31.34
C GLY A 628 19.43 12.84 -30.75
N GLY A 629 20.48 12.56 -29.98
CA GLY A 629 20.74 11.29 -29.33
C GLY A 629 19.68 10.94 -28.26
N ARG A 630 19.72 9.72 -27.72
CA ARG A 630 18.79 9.26 -26.69
C ARG A 630 19.00 10.01 -25.37
N LEU A 631 17.90 10.22 -24.64
CA LEU A 631 17.94 10.81 -23.29
C LEU A 631 17.94 9.71 -22.24
N MET A 632 18.83 9.83 -21.26
CA MET A 632 19.07 8.81 -20.25
C MET A 632 18.84 9.37 -18.86
N LYS A 633 18.16 8.59 -18.00
CA LYS A 633 18.02 8.90 -16.58
C LYS A 633 19.22 8.35 -15.83
N ARG A 634 19.86 9.17 -15.02
CA ARG A 634 20.98 8.77 -14.16
C ARG A 634 20.72 9.20 -12.72
N THR A 635 21.32 8.48 -11.78
CA THR A 635 21.30 8.80 -10.35
C THR A 635 22.70 9.03 -9.85
N GLY A 636 22.87 10.01 -8.98
CA GLY A 636 24.14 10.31 -8.30
C GLY A 636 23.92 10.50 -6.80
N LYS A 637 25.02 10.51 -6.05
CA LYS A 637 24.99 10.79 -4.61
C LYS A 637 25.80 12.05 -4.34
N SER A 638 25.18 13.04 -3.70
CA SER A 638 25.83 14.29 -3.33
C SER A 638 26.95 14.04 -2.31
N GLN A 639 28.15 14.46 -2.61
CA GLN A 639 29.28 14.35 -1.68
C GLN A 639 29.09 15.20 -0.43
N LYS A 640 28.42 16.36 -0.55
CA LYS A 640 28.18 17.30 0.57
C LYS A 640 27.07 16.83 1.51
N THR A 641 25.98 16.27 0.98
CA THR A 641 24.76 15.96 1.77
C THR A 641 24.51 14.47 1.93
N GLY A 642 25.23 13.60 1.22
CA GLY A 642 24.99 12.16 1.18
C GLY A 642 23.66 11.76 0.53
N LYS A 643 22.83 12.71 0.07
CA LYS A 643 21.52 12.46 -0.53
C LYS A 643 21.66 12.02 -1.99
N GLN A 644 20.84 11.06 -2.38
CA GLN A 644 20.72 10.61 -3.76
C GLN A 644 19.91 11.63 -4.57
N TYR A 645 20.36 11.91 -5.79
CA TYR A 645 19.68 12.78 -6.75
C TYR A 645 19.57 12.11 -8.11
N THR A 646 18.57 12.53 -8.89
CA THR A 646 18.31 12.04 -10.26
C THR A 646 18.51 13.21 -11.23
N TYR A 647 19.16 12.96 -12.37
CA TYR A 647 19.31 13.90 -13.48
C TYR A 647 19.15 13.18 -14.82
N TYR A 648 18.95 13.94 -15.86
CA TYR A 648 18.73 13.42 -17.21
C TYR A 648 19.82 14.00 -18.12
N CYS A 649 20.43 13.14 -18.93
CA CYS A 649 21.53 13.55 -19.81
C CYS A 649 21.45 12.83 -21.16
N CYS A 650 22.21 13.32 -22.14
CA CYS A 650 22.40 12.63 -23.41
C CYS A 650 23.21 11.33 -23.23
N GLU A 651 22.89 10.30 -24.01
CA GLU A 651 23.68 9.05 -24.06
C GLU A 651 25.16 9.29 -24.34
N PHE A 652 25.49 10.27 -25.16
CA PHE A 652 26.84 10.64 -25.52
C PHE A 652 27.57 11.49 -24.46
N GLY A 653 26.92 11.80 -23.32
CA GLY A 653 27.52 12.59 -22.24
C GLY A 653 28.73 11.93 -21.58
N THR A 654 28.93 10.63 -21.75
CA THR A 654 30.09 9.85 -21.28
C THR A 654 30.85 9.18 -22.42
N SER A 655 30.65 9.61 -23.67
CA SER A 655 31.38 9.08 -24.82
C SER A 655 32.88 9.33 -24.65
N ARG A 656 33.70 8.33 -25.00
CA ARG A 656 35.15 8.44 -25.10
C ARG A 656 35.59 9.06 -26.44
N ASP A 657 34.66 9.10 -27.39
CA ASP A 657 34.84 9.75 -28.68
C ASP A 657 34.50 11.24 -28.52
N GLU A 658 35.55 12.09 -28.57
CA GLU A 658 35.39 13.55 -28.39
C GLU A 658 34.50 14.20 -29.46
N GLU A 659 34.44 13.63 -30.68
CA GLU A 659 33.59 14.14 -31.76
C GLU A 659 32.09 13.89 -31.53
N LYS A 660 31.76 12.83 -30.79
CA LYS A 660 30.36 12.46 -30.43
C LYS A 660 29.94 12.97 -29.06
N LYS A 661 30.83 13.57 -28.30
CA LYS A 661 30.57 13.97 -26.93
C LYS A 661 29.50 15.07 -26.86
N CYS A 662 28.47 14.84 -26.06
CA CYS A 662 27.40 15.78 -25.87
C CYS A 662 27.21 16.09 -24.36
N ASP A 663 27.35 17.35 -23.99
CA ASP A 663 27.31 17.85 -22.62
C ASP A 663 25.91 18.14 -22.11
N PHE A 664 24.85 17.74 -22.85
CA PHE A 664 23.49 18.01 -22.43
C PHE A 664 23.14 17.28 -21.14
N MET A 665 22.74 18.05 -20.12
CA MET A 665 22.27 17.57 -18.83
C MET A 665 21.16 18.50 -18.32
N THR A 666 20.13 17.90 -17.67
CA THR A 666 19.03 18.65 -17.06
C THR A 666 18.48 17.92 -15.83
N TRP A 667 17.87 18.69 -14.93
CA TRP A 667 17.07 18.19 -13.80
C TRP A 667 15.60 18.00 -14.16
N ASP A 668 15.17 18.50 -15.32
CA ASP A 668 13.81 18.43 -15.80
C ASP A 668 13.56 17.10 -16.51
N VAL A 669 12.41 16.49 -16.25
CA VAL A 669 12.06 15.15 -16.75
C VAL A 669 11.65 15.23 -18.22
N PRO A 670 12.28 14.51 -19.15
CA PRO A 670 11.83 14.42 -20.54
C PRO A 670 10.43 13.82 -20.63
N THR A 671 9.61 14.31 -21.55
CA THR A 671 8.27 13.82 -21.82
C THR A 671 8.18 13.11 -23.18
N LYS A 672 7.06 12.46 -23.46
CA LYS A 672 6.77 11.87 -24.78
C LYS A 672 6.36 12.93 -25.81
N ASP A 673 6.03 14.14 -25.34
CA ASP A 673 5.48 15.19 -26.16
C ASP A 673 6.61 16.03 -26.76
N ASP A 674 6.51 16.32 -28.02
CA ASP A 674 7.39 17.27 -28.71
C ASP A 674 6.75 18.66 -28.76
N CYS A 675 7.58 19.69 -28.81
CA CYS A 675 7.11 21.07 -28.89
C CYS A 675 6.40 21.31 -30.23
N PRO A 676 5.14 21.78 -30.22
CA PRO A 676 4.39 22.01 -31.47
C PRO A 676 4.98 23.11 -32.35
N VAL A 677 5.87 23.94 -31.80
CA VAL A 677 6.50 25.05 -32.54
C VAL A 677 7.86 24.65 -33.13
N CYS A 678 8.73 23.98 -32.36
CA CYS A 678 10.09 23.66 -32.83
C CYS A 678 10.38 22.17 -32.97
N GLY A 679 9.43 21.28 -32.67
CA GLY A 679 9.60 19.82 -32.80
C GLY A 679 10.57 19.17 -31.81
N GLN A 680 11.18 19.92 -30.90
CA GLN A 680 12.08 19.34 -29.89
C GLN A 680 11.31 18.79 -28.71
N THR A 681 11.87 17.76 -28.05
CA THR A 681 11.32 17.13 -26.85
C THR A 681 10.99 18.17 -25.79
N MET A 682 9.78 18.08 -25.24
CA MET A 682 9.35 18.89 -24.10
C MET A 682 9.76 18.24 -22.78
N PHE A 683 9.93 19.09 -21.76
CA PHE A 683 10.36 18.67 -20.42
C PHE A 683 9.35 19.12 -19.38
N LYS A 684 9.32 18.45 -18.21
CA LYS A 684 8.52 18.84 -17.06
C LYS A 684 9.36 18.84 -15.79
N LYS A 685 9.02 19.68 -14.80
CA LYS A 685 9.70 19.67 -13.50
C LYS A 685 9.59 18.31 -12.81
N ALA A 686 10.69 17.83 -12.21
CA ALA A 686 10.67 16.66 -11.35
C ALA A 686 9.82 16.90 -10.09
N GLY A 687 9.15 15.88 -9.54
CA GLY A 687 8.37 15.92 -8.32
C GLY A 687 6.90 15.51 -8.50
N LYS A 688 6.13 15.44 -7.38
CA LYS A 688 4.75 14.97 -7.35
C LYS A 688 3.75 15.99 -7.92
N GLY A 689 2.66 15.51 -8.50
CA GLY A 689 1.56 16.28 -9.06
C GLY A 689 1.68 16.53 -10.57
N PHE A 690 0.55 16.95 -11.19
CA PHE A 690 0.51 17.30 -12.61
C PHE A 690 1.39 18.53 -12.87
N LYS A 691 2.29 18.41 -13.84
CA LYS A 691 3.17 19.50 -14.27
C LYS A 691 3.07 19.67 -15.77
N LYS A 692 2.72 20.86 -16.21
CA LYS A 692 2.62 21.16 -17.62
C LYS A 692 3.99 21.01 -18.28
N PRO A 693 4.11 20.27 -19.39
CA PRO A 693 5.34 20.24 -20.17
C PRO A 693 5.70 21.63 -20.73
N PHE A 694 6.99 21.90 -20.89
CA PHE A 694 7.52 23.15 -21.42
C PHE A 694 8.69 22.90 -22.39
N CYS A 695 8.88 23.81 -23.31
CA CYS A 695 10.01 23.81 -24.22
C CYS A 695 11.24 24.47 -23.57
N ILE A 696 12.41 23.84 -23.75
CA ILE A 696 13.71 24.36 -23.24
C ILE A 696 14.61 24.97 -24.32
N ASN A 697 14.15 25.01 -25.57
CA ASN A 697 14.90 25.58 -26.67
C ASN A 697 14.84 27.12 -26.62
N PRO A 698 15.95 27.84 -26.35
CA PRO A 698 15.94 29.31 -26.23
C PRO A 698 15.52 30.04 -27.51
N ALA A 699 15.68 29.39 -28.66
CA ALA A 699 15.32 29.98 -29.96
C ALA A 699 13.84 29.76 -30.34
N CYS A 700 13.04 29.11 -29.48
CA CYS A 700 11.66 28.78 -29.75
C CYS A 700 10.72 29.78 -29.09
N GLU A 701 9.66 30.22 -29.80
CA GLU A 701 8.62 31.09 -29.23
C GLU A 701 7.93 30.45 -28.01
N ASN A 702 7.88 29.13 -27.95
CA ASN A 702 7.30 28.38 -26.83
C ASN A 702 8.33 28.09 -25.70
N PHE A 703 9.48 28.80 -25.70
CA PHE A 703 10.51 28.65 -24.67
C PHE A 703 10.02 29.14 -23.31
N LEU A 704 10.25 28.33 -22.28
CA LEU A 704 9.97 28.72 -20.90
C LEU A 704 11.29 28.85 -20.11
N PRO A 705 11.67 30.07 -19.68
CA PRO A 705 12.85 30.30 -18.85
C PRO A 705 12.82 29.53 -17.54
N GLU A 706 13.98 29.21 -17.00
CA GLU A 706 14.11 28.31 -15.83
C GLU A 706 13.43 28.84 -14.57
N ASP A 707 13.46 30.16 -14.35
CA ASP A 707 12.81 30.86 -13.26
C ASP A 707 11.28 30.81 -13.32
N LYS A 708 10.71 30.61 -14.51
CA LYS A 708 9.26 30.50 -14.75
C LYS A 708 8.75 29.05 -14.79
N ARG A 709 9.65 28.06 -14.72
CA ARG A 709 9.31 26.63 -14.70
C ARG A 709 8.82 26.24 -13.31
N GLY A 710 7.51 26.09 -13.09
CA GLY A 710 6.95 25.75 -11.77
C GLY A 710 5.61 25.03 -11.82
N PHE A 711 4.98 24.90 -10.67
CA PHE A 711 3.62 24.39 -10.56
C PHE A 711 2.62 25.39 -11.13
N VAL A 712 1.88 25.01 -12.15
CA VAL A 712 0.66 25.75 -12.53
C VAL A 712 -0.44 25.30 -11.56
N ARG A 713 -0.86 26.18 -10.64
CA ARG A 713 -2.15 26.02 -9.98
C ARG A 713 -3.22 26.03 -11.08
N LYS A 714 -4.05 24.97 -11.17
CA LYS A 714 -5.27 25.05 -11.97
C LYS A 714 -6.06 26.24 -11.42
N LYS A 715 -6.24 27.28 -12.22
CA LYS A 715 -7.24 28.31 -11.94
C LYS A 715 -8.59 27.59 -11.87
N THR A 716 -9.33 27.81 -10.80
CA THR A 716 -10.73 27.35 -10.72
C THR A 716 -11.55 28.12 -11.72
N ALA A 717 -12.61 27.54 -12.27
CA ALA A 717 -13.49 28.19 -13.24
C ALA A 717 -14.00 29.56 -12.75
N ASP A 718 -14.11 29.74 -11.43
CA ASP A 718 -14.48 31.01 -10.79
C ASP A 718 -13.41 32.13 -10.93
N ALA A 719 -12.14 31.77 -11.15
CA ALA A 719 -11.05 32.70 -11.35
C ALA A 719 -10.95 33.15 -12.83
N GLU A 720 -11.35 32.29 -13.78
CA GLU A 720 -11.45 32.65 -15.21
C GLU A 720 -12.64 33.57 -15.45
N ALA A 721 -13.79 33.33 -14.80
CA ALA A 721 -14.95 34.22 -14.86
C ALA A 721 -14.68 35.60 -14.23
N ALA A 722 -13.84 35.71 -13.20
CA ALA A 722 -13.44 36.95 -12.57
C ALA A 722 -12.43 37.75 -13.41
N GLU A 723 -11.57 37.09 -14.20
CA GLU A 723 -10.66 37.80 -15.14
C GLU A 723 -11.37 38.24 -16.42
N GLU A 724 -12.37 37.52 -16.93
CA GLU A 724 -13.22 37.96 -18.05
C GLU A 724 -14.10 39.18 -17.65
N SER A 725 -14.68 39.16 -16.44
CA SER A 725 -15.46 40.33 -15.97
C SER A 725 -14.61 41.58 -15.68
N ALA A 726 -13.32 41.39 -15.30
CA ALA A 726 -12.37 42.48 -15.08
C ALA A 726 -11.76 43.03 -16.39
N ALA A 727 -11.86 42.31 -17.51
CA ALA A 727 -11.41 42.77 -18.84
C ALA A 727 -12.43 43.62 -19.56
N GLU A 728 -13.74 43.49 -19.23
CA GLU A 728 -14.82 44.31 -19.82
C GLU A 728 -15.01 45.67 -19.16
N GLU A 729 -14.41 45.95 -17.99
CA GLU A 729 -14.57 47.24 -17.26
C GLU A 729 -13.40 48.21 -17.43
N LYS A 730 -12.72 48.29 -18.55
CA LYS A 730 -11.78 49.39 -18.82
C LYS A 730 -12.39 50.45 -19.72
N PRO A 731 -12.78 51.65 -19.22
CA PRO A 731 -13.27 52.73 -20.04
C PRO A 731 -12.14 53.34 -20.87
N ALA A 732 -12.45 53.61 -22.15
CA ALA A 732 -11.57 54.26 -23.11
C ALA A 732 -11.18 55.69 -22.65
N LYS A 733 -9.89 55.94 -22.39
CA LYS A 733 -9.35 57.27 -22.18
C LYS A 733 -9.25 58.01 -23.52
N LYS A 734 -10.10 59.05 -23.68
CA LYS A 734 -10.03 60.06 -24.76
C LYS A 734 -8.72 60.84 -24.63
N SER A 735 -8.05 60.97 -25.77
CA SER A 735 -6.95 61.91 -25.99
C SER A 735 -7.45 63.33 -25.95
N ALA A 736 -6.83 64.17 -25.13
CA ALA A 736 -6.99 65.60 -25.23
C ALA A 736 -5.64 66.28 -25.43
N ALA A 737 -5.58 67.06 -26.51
CA ALA A 737 -4.40 67.72 -27.01
C ALA A 737 -3.92 68.87 -26.12
N LYS A 738 -2.62 69.12 -26.12
CA LYS A 738 -1.96 70.33 -25.63
C LYS A 738 -2.44 71.52 -26.35
N LYS A 739 -2.73 72.64 -25.61
CA LYS A 739 -2.51 74.02 -26.06
C LYS A 739 -1.68 74.72 -25.01
N THR A 740 -0.56 75.23 -25.47
CA THR A 740 0.33 76.27 -24.94
C THR A 740 -0.36 77.61 -24.81
N THR A 741 -0.13 78.37 -23.76
CA THR A 741 0.36 79.77 -23.84
C THR A 741 0.49 80.40 -22.46
N ALA A 742 1.61 81.12 -22.31
CA ALA A 742 2.06 82.18 -21.44
C ALA A 742 2.57 81.78 -20.05
#